data_e93bdcc3cb99a21f00b17902b2d6811d
#
_entry.id   e93bdcc3cb99a21f00b17902b2d6811d
#
_cell.length_a   1.000
_cell.length_b   1.000
_cell.length_c   1.000
_cell.angle_alpha   90.00
_cell.angle_beta   90.00
_cell.angle_gamma   90.00
#
_symmetry.space_group_name_H-M   'P 1'
#
loop_
_entity.id
_entity.type
_entity.pdbx_description
1 polymer ?
#
loop_
_entity_poly.entity_id
_entity_poly.type
_entity_poly.pdbx_seq_one_letter_code
_entity_poly.pdbx_strand_id
1 'polypeptide(L)'
;MKKINFSTDVLPHAIAVVVFLLVTVLFFRPVFFSDMVINQGDINQHIGASKELTDFRNANDEEGLWAGAVFSGMPAYMINLDWSDGAVTAVKYVMALFLPHPVRNIFLAFVCYYIMLLSFRVRPYLAITGAIAFGLSSFMIVGLGAGHNARVGAMAFMPLAIAGIHLAFTDKKLLGFGVTALGMSLHLRENHLQMTYYLAMIVGVYGLAELINAVREKKLPEFARTVGIVTVAVILAVGTFFGQLWAASEMAKYSHRGKTDLTSASRNTAASGLAKSYAFEYSNGILEPMTLLIPNFYGGGSGEALVSDENSATYKALTGSDDNRLANQLVQFSSAYWGPQPLATPYYAGAIIVFMFVLGISVAEKKYVWWLLSISAFAIMLSWGSSFESFNYFVFDHLPGYNKFRSVTFALIIVFIAMPLLGCLGVEKFLNEGLTTQTKKKLLIAFGITGGICLLLVIIPGILDFKKTIEDQLPVWFTNALKSDRKSLLRSDAFRSLGFIAFIFIMLFFNVPKRISATGFFALLAFMVTLDLAIVDSRYFSKQNYVPEAMAADFTPSAADNRISQDKSYYRVFNLNGFYEATTSYHHNSLGGYSGIRLKRYQELYDSAISRDAEELYADASAGPLNMAKYGVLNMLNAKYLIYGTEANQVLQNPAANGNAWFPNEIQSVNSANEELSKVAEIDTRRVAVVDQVKMKLQAKANTDSAAVIRFIEKKPYWQKYESESASGGLGIFSEIYYPVGWKATIDGTETPIYRADYTLRALDIPAGKHTIEFTFAPNAYVIGNKVTMVASVLLVLVVVGVLFLELRQKPEVA
;
A
#
# COMPACT_ATOMS: atom_id res chain seq x y z
N MET A 1 20.71 41.69 2.30
CA MET A 1 20.87 40.36 1.73
C MET A 1 22.26 39.83 2.11
N LYS A 2 22.34 38.65 2.72
CA LYS A 2 23.64 37.98 2.92
C LYS A 2 24.27 37.74 1.57
N LYS A 3 25.56 38.11 1.37
CA LYS A 3 26.27 37.67 0.16
C LYS A 3 26.31 36.13 0.18
N ILE A 4 25.52 35.50 -0.68
CA ILE A 4 25.52 34.05 -0.85
C ILE A 4 26.90 33.68 -1.40
N ASN A 5 27.62 32.87 -0.68
CA ASN A 5 28.87 32.27 -1.16
C ASN A 5 28.54 31.02 -1.95
N PHE A 6 28.69 31.09 -3.27
CA PHE A 6 28.34 29.97 -4.14
C PHE A 6 29.01 28.63 -3.71
N SER A 7 30.29 28.69 -3.33
CA SER A 7 31.07 27.49 -2.99
C SER A 7 30.63 26.80 -1.70
N THR A 8 30.11 27.55 -0.72
CA THR A 8 29.72 27.00 0.60
C THR A 8 28.21 26.83 0.74
N ASP A 9 27.42 27.71 0.15
CA ASP A 9 25.98 27.82 0.41
C ASP A 9 25.14 27.25 -0.73
N VAL A 10 25.71 27.05 -1.96
CA VAL A 10 24.95 26.55 -3.11
C VAL A 10 25.55 25.26 -3.68
N LEU A 11 26.87 25.25 -3.92
CA LEU A 11 27.57 24.15 -4.60
C LEU A 11 27.35 22.77 -3.95
N PRO A 12 27.39 22.59 -2.61
CA PRO A 12 27.17 21.28 -2.00
C PRO A 12 25.76 20.74 -2.25
N HIS A 13 24.76 21.62 -2.30
CA HIS A 13 23.35 21.26 -2.55
C HIS A 13 23.12 20.94 -4.02
N ALA A 14 23.75 21.71 -4.93
CA ALA A 14 23.73 21.40 -6.36
C ALA A 14 24.37 20.05 -6.67
N ILE A 15 25.51 19.75 -6.04
CA ILE A 15 26.17 18.43 -6.13
C ILE A 15 25.23 17.33 -5.62
N ALA A 16 24.53 17.54 -4.51
CA ALA A 16 23.59 16.56 -3.98
C ALA A 16 22.49 16.23 -5.00
N VAL A 17 21.85 17.24 -5.59
CA VAL A 17 20.80 17.04 -6.61
C VAL A 17 21.37 16.29 -7.83
N VAL A 18 22.55 16.65 -8.30
CA VAL A 18 23.20 15.97 -9.43
C VAL A 18 23.52 14.52 -9.10
N VAL A 19 24.04 14.23 -7.90
CA VAL A 19 24.32 12.85 -7.45
C VAL A 19 23.02 12.03 -7.37
N PHE A 20 21.96 12.59 -6.79
CA PHE A 20 20.66 11.91 -6.71
C PHE A 20 20.07 11.61 -8.08
N LEU A 21 20.17 12.56 -9.01
CA LEU A 21 19.73 12.38 -10.39
C LEU A 21 20.56 11.29 -11.08
N LEU A 22 21.90 11.31 -10.95
CA LEU A 22 22.79 10.31 -11.52
C LEU A 22 22.49 8.91 -10.96
N VAL A 23 22.34 8.77 -9.64
CA VAL A 23 22.00 7.48 -9.01
C VAL A 23 20.65 6.99 -9.52
N THR A 24 19.65 7.86 -9.61
CA THR A 24 18.31 7.51 -10.12
C THR A 24 18.38 7.04 -11.58
N VAL A 25 19.04 7.80 -12.45
CA VAL A 25 19.13 7.48 -13.88
C VAL A 25 19.94 6.21 -14.12
N LEU A 26 21.04 6.01 -13.40
CA LEU A 26 21.87 4.81 -13.55
C LEU A 26 21.18 3.55 -13.02
N PHE A 27 20.49 3.65 -11.90
CA PHE A 27 19.78 2.51 -11.32
C PHE A 27 18.59 2.09 -12.20
N PHE A 28 17.82 3.04 -12.68
CA PHE A 28 16.65 2.82 -13.53
C PHE A 28 16.93 3.05 -15.03
N ARG A 29 18.16 2.81 -15.47
CA ARG A 29 18.62 3.06 -16.85
C ARG A 29 17.70 2.54 -17.97
N PRO A 30 16.99 1.38 -17.85
CA PRO A 30 16.11 0.92 -18.92
C PRO A 30 14.93 1.87 -19.18
N VAL A 31 14.44 2.56 -18.15
CA VAL A 31 13.36 3.55 -18.29
C VAL A 31 13.80 4.81 -19.05
N PHE A 32 15.11 5.16 -18.97
CA PHE A 32 15.60 6.39 -19.57
C PHE A 32 16.25 6.19 -20.96
N PHE A 33 16.70 4.98 -21.26
CA PHE A 33 17.52 4.75 -22.47
C PHE A 33 17.04 3.58 -23.34
N SER A 34 15.94 2.89 -22.98
CA SER A 34 15.52 1.67 -23.70
C SER A 34 14.02 1.58 -23.93
N ASP A 35 13.25 2.65 -23.77
CA ASP A 35 11.79 2.72 -23.92
C ASP A 35 11.06 1.58 -23.15
N MET A 36 11.60 1.28 -21.96
CA MET A 36 11.02 0.28 -21.07
C MET A 36 10.35 0.93 -19.88
N VAL A 37 9.32 0.29 -19.39
CA VAL A 37 8.64 0.65 -18.13
C VAL A 37 8.81 -0.46 -17.11
N ILE A 38 8.61 -0.13 -15.84
CA ILE A 38 8.63 -1.12 -14.77
C ILE A 38 7.33 -1.90 -14.82
N ASN A 39 7.42 -3.23 -14.96
CA ASN A 39 6.28 -4.13 -14.87
C ASN A 39 5.85 -4.29 -13.42
N GLN A 40 4.67 -3.80 -13.11
CA GLN A 40 4.13 -3.74 -11.75
C GLN A 40 2.75 -4.42 -11.71
N GLY A 41 2.67 -5.61 -11.13
CA GLY A 41 1.44 -6.38 -11.07
C GLY A 41 0.25 -5.60 -10.50
N ASP A 42 0.42 -4.90 -9.38
CA ASP A 42 -0.63 -4.09 -8.76
C ASP A 42 -1.10 -2.93 -9.66
N ILE A 43 -0.19 -2.36 -10.45
CA ILE A 43 -0.56 -1.27 -11.39
C ILE A 43 -1.36 -1.83 -12.57
N ASN A 44 -1.01 -3.00 -13.08
CA ASN A 44 -1.79 -3.66 -14.13
C ASN A 44 -3.20 -3.97 -13.63
N GLN A 45 -3.34 -4.49 -12.42
CA GLN A 45 -4.65 -4.69 -11.79
C GLN A 45 -5.42 -3.36 -11.60
N HIS A 46 -4.72 -2.29 -11.20
CA HIS A 46 -5.34 -0.97 -11.09
C HIS A 46 -5.82 -0.43 -12.45
N ILE A 47 -5.04 -0.58 -13.52
CA ILE A 47 -5.45 -0.18 -14.88
C ILE A 47 -6.73 -0.91 -15.28
N GLY A 48 -6.80 -2.23 -15.06
CA GLY A 48 -7.99 -3.02 -15.35
C GLY A 48 -9.23 -2.57 -14.57
N ALA A 49 -9.08 -2.32 -13.26
CA ALA A 49 -10.18 -1.89 -12.40
C ALA A 49 -10.65 -0.44 -12.67
N SER A 50 -9.79 0.41 -13.21
CA SER A 50 -10.06 1.84 -13.42
C SER A 50 -10.50 2.19 -14.85
N LYS A 51 -10.51 1.23 -15.77
CA LYS A 51 -10.77 1.45 -17.19
C LYS A 51 -12.08 2.22 -17.47
N GLU A 52 -13.19 1.77 -16.89
CA GLU A 52 -14.51 2.42 -17.05
C GLU A 52 -14.46 3.91 -16.70
N LEU A 53 -13.84 4.25 -15.56
CA LEU A 53 -13.75 5.62 -15.05
C LEU A 53 -12.80 6.49 -15.88
N THR A 54 -11.67 5.91 -16.30
CA THR A 54 -10.67 6.59 -17.13
C THR A 54 -11.23 6.90 -18.52
N ASP A 55 -11.90 5.94 -19.16
CA ASP A 55 -12.53 6.14 -20.46
C ASP A 55 -13.64 7.19 -20.38
N PHE A 56 -14.47 7.14 -19.32
CA PHE A 56 -15.52 8.12 -19.14
C PHE A 56 -14.96 9.54 -18.97
N ARG A 57 -13.94 9.71 -18.12
CA ARG A 57 -13.26 10.99 -17.93
C ARG A 57 -12.68 11.52 -19.24
N ASN A 58 -11.97 10.70 -19.97
CA ASN A 58 -11.32 11.09 -21.21
C ASN A 58 -12.32 11.46 -22.31
N ALA A 59 -13.51 10.85 -22.34
CA ALA A 59 -14.53 11.11 -23.32
C ALA A 59 -15.42 12.34 -22.99
N ASN A 60 -15.60 12.67 -21.71
CA ASN A 60 -16.61 13.65 -21.28
C ASN A 60 -16.02 14.85 -20.52
N ASP A 61 -14.73 14.83 -20.16
CA ASP A 61 -14.11 15.83 -19.27
C ASP A 61 -14.84 15.97 -17.90
N GLU A 62 -15.42 14.84 -17.43
CA GLU A 62 -16.19 14.73 -16.21
C GLU A 62 -15.71 13.51 -15.39
N GLU A 63 -15.87 13.58 -14.06
CA GLU A 63 -15.52 12.49 -13.18
C GLU A 63 -16.65 11.47 -13.03
N GLY A 64 -16.31 10.18 -13.24
CA GLY A 64 -17.16 9.07 -12.84
C GLY A 64 -17.06 8.81 -11.35
N LEU A 65 -18.17 8.93 -10.61
CA LEU A 65 -18.18 8.80 -9.16
C LEU A 65 -18.48 7.37 -8.66
N TRP A 66 -18.98 6.50 -9.55
CA TRP A 66 -19.33 5.12 -9.25
C TRP A 66 -18.70 4.16 -10.24
N ALA A 67 -17.87 3.23 -9.76
CA ALA A 67 -17.23 2.19 -10.55
C ALA A 67 -18.18 1.00 -10.72
N GLY A 68 -18.91 0.94 -11.82
CA GLY A 68 -19.90 -0.11 -12.11
C GLY A 68 -19.28 -1.42 -12.57
N ALA A 69 -18.09 -1.36 -13.18
CA ALA A 69 -17.37 -2.52 -13.71
C ALA A 69 -16.67 -3.36 -12.65
N VAL A 70 -16.62 -2.96 -11.39
CA VAL A 70 -15.87 -3.60 -10.31
C VAL A 70 -16.80 -4.02 -9.18
N PHE A 71 -16.79 -5.29 -8.78
CA PHE A 71 -17.59 -5.87 -7.69
C PHE A 71 -19.09 -5.52 -7.79
N SER A 72 -19.65 -5.58 -8.99
CA SER A 72 -21.03 -5.19 -9.31
C SER A 72 -21.36 -3.73 -9.02
N GLY A 73 -20.42 -2.92 -8.60
CA GLY A 73 -20.54 -1.49 -8.32
C GLY A 73 -20.06 -1.07 -6.94
N MET A 74 -19.21 -0.04 -6.90
CA MET A 74 -18.74 0.59 -5.67
C MET A 74 -18.34 2.05 -5.90
N PRO A 75 -18.21 2.88 -4.82
CA PRO A 75 -17.75 4.25 -4.97
C PRO A 75 -16.38 4.35 -5.65
N ALA A 76 -16.26 5.23 -6.66
CA ALA A 76 -15.06 5.40 -7.48
C ALA A 76 -13.85 5.94 -6.70
N TYR A 77 -14.06 6.64 -5.59
CA TYR A 77 -12.97 7.26 -4.82
C TYR A 77 -12.00 6.28 -4.16
N MET A 78 -12.27 4.98 -4.22
CA MET A 78 -11.34 3.93 -3.82
C MET A 78 -10.73 3.17 -5.01
N ILE A 79 -11.11 3.52 -6.23
CA ILE A 79 -10.60 2.92 -7.48
C ILE A 79 -9.77 3.96 -8.24
N ASN A 80 -10.42 4.96 -8.82
CA ASN A 80 -9.75 6.00 -9.60
C ASN A 80 -10.63 7.26 -9.67
N LEU A 81 -10.26 8.30 -8.91
CA LEU A 81 -10.97 9.57 -8.90
C LEU A 81 -9.95 10.71 -8.83
N ASP A 82 -10.07 11.70 -9.71
CA ASP A 82 -9.24 12.89 -9.66
C ASP A 82 -9.83 13.92 -8.70
N TRP A 83 -8.95 14.44 -7.85
CA TRP A 83 -9.27 15.44 -6.87
C TRP A 83 -8.61 16.79 -7.26
N SER A 84 -9.23 17.90 -6.89
CA SER A 84 -8.74 19.24 -7.23
C SER A 84 -7.54 19.68 -6.37
N ASP A 85 -6.51 18.83 -6.28
CA ASP A 85 -5.25 19.10 -5.57
C ASP A 85 -4.11 19.54 -6.50
N GLY A 86 -4.45 20.02 -7.71
CA GLY A 86 -3.50 20.32 -8.78
C GLY A 86 -2.35 21.25 -8.38
N ALA A 87 -2.58 22.22 -7.46
CA ALA A 87 -1.52 23.09 -6.97
C ALA A 87 -0.42 22.34 -6.22
N VAL A 88 -0.79 21.40 -5.32
CA VAL A 88 0.16 20.54 -4.59
C VAL A 88 0.83 19.55 -5.54
N THR A 89 0.06 19.02 -6.49
CA THR A 89 0.57 18.15 -7.55
C THR A 89 1.65 18.82 -8.37
N ALA A 90 1.47 20.09 -8.77
CA ALA A 90 2.48 20.84 -9.50
C ALA A 90 3.78 21.00 -8.69
N VAL A 91 3.69 21.25 -7.38
CA VAL A 91 4.88 21.30 -6.50
C VAL A 91 5.59 19.94 -6.49
N LYS A 92 4.87 18.83 -6.41
CA LYS A 92 5.46 17.48 -6.48
C LYS A 92 6.25 17.27 -7.79
N TYR A 93 5.70 17.66 -8.95
CA TYR A 93 6.36 17.52 -10.23
C TYR A 93 7.63 18.37 -10.33
N VAL A 94 7.58 19.62 -9.85
CA VAL A 94 8.76 20.49 -9.81
C VAL A 94 9.84 19.92 -8.90
N MET A 95 9.49 19.46 -7.69
CA MET A 95 10.44 18.81 -6.77
C MET A 95 11.05 17.53 -7.36
N ALA A 96 10.30 16.82 -8.17
CA ALA A 96 10.74 15.60 -8.86
C ALA A 96 11.51 15.87 -10.16
N LEU A 97 11.76 17.12 -10.52
CA LEU A 97 12.37 17.51 -11.79
C LEU A 97 11.69 16.85 -13.01
N PHE A 98 10.38 16.68 -12.95
CA PHE A 98 9.55 16.04 -13.97
C PHE A 98 9.97 14.63 -14.36
N LEU A 99 10.71 13.92 -13.50
CA LEU A 99 11.07 12.52 -13.71
C LEU A 99 9.83 11.62 -13.87
N PRO A 100 9.93 10.53 -14.65
CA PRO A 100 8.79 9.65 -14.91
C PRO A 100 8.35 8.91 -13.65
N HIS A 101 7.04 8.62 -13.58
CA HIS A 101 6.48 7.72 -12.57
C HIS A 101 6.81 6.26 -12.95
N PRO A 102 7.11 5.36 -11.97
CA PRO A 102 7.21 5.61 -10.52
C PRO A 102 8.61 5.99 -10.03
N VAL A 103 9.61 6.07 -10.92
CA VAL A 103 11.03 6.30 -10.59
C VAL A 103 11.25 7.59 -9.80
N ARG A 104 10.44 8.64 -10.10
CA ARG A 104 10.50 9.91 -9.37
C ARG A 104 10.33 9.79 -7.86
N ASN A 105 9.64 8.74 -7.36
CA ASN A 105 9.43 8.55 -5.93
C ASN A 105 10.75 8.25 -5.20
N ILE A 106 11.70 7.55 -5.84
CA ILE A 106 13.03 7.28 -5.29
C ILE A 106 13.87 8.56 -5.27
N PHE A 107 13.84 9.34 -6.35
CA PHE A 107 14.49 10.64 -6.37
C PHE A 107 13.96 11.58 -5.27
N LEU A 108 12.64 11.64 -5.10
CA LEU A 108 12.00 12.41 -4.03
C LEU A 108 12.40 11.90 -2.64
N ALA A 109 12.56 10.59 -2.47
CA ALA A 109 13.03 10.03 -1.21
C ALA A 109 14.44 10.53 -0.87
N PHE A 110 15.35 10.59 -1.85
CA PHE A 110 16.67 11.20 -1.66
C PHE A 110 16.58 12.66 -1.25
N VAL A 111 15.83 13.47 -2.00
CA VAL A 111 15.69 14.91 -1.76
C VAL A 111 15.11 15.17 -0.38
N CYS A 112 14.00 14.51 -0.03
CA CYS A 112 13.32 14.74 1.25
C CYS A 112 14.16 14.27 2.45
N TYR A 113 14.85 13.13 2.32
CA TYR A 113 15.73 12.65 3.38
C TYR A 113 16.97 13.53 3.55
N TYR A 114 17.53 14.02 2.46
CA TYR A 114 18.61 15.00 2.47
C TYR A 114 18.21 16.27 3.23
N ILE A 115 17.04 16.83 2.94
CA ILE A 115 16.51 18.01 3.63
C ILE A 115 16.35 17.71 5.14
N MET A 116 15.87 16.52 5.49
CA MET A 116 15.75 16.10 6.88
C MET A 116 17.13 16.08 7.57
N LEU A 117 18.14 15.47 6.98
CA LEU A 117 19.48 15.43 7.57
C LEU A 117 20.07 16.83 7.76
N LEU A 118 19.85 17.72 6.80
CA LEU A 118 20.27 19.14 6.93
C LEU A 118 19.55 19.84 8.09
N SER A 119 18.25 19.56 8.30
CA SER A 119 17.50 20.12 9.44
C SER A 119 18.10 19.68 10.79
N PHE A 120 18.63 18.47 10.85
CA PHE A 120 19.35 17.92 12.01
C PHE A 120 20.84 18.35 12.04
N ARG A 121 21.24 19.33 11.23
CA ARG A 121 22.60 19.89 11.17
C ARG A 121 23.69 18.89 10.76
N VAL A 122 23.33 17.86 10.02
CA VAL A 122 24.31 16.97 9.34
C VAL A 122 24.90 17.74 8.17
N ARG A 123 26.24 17.69 8.01
CA ARG A 123 26.91 18.38 6.90
C ARG A 123 26.47 17.85 5.52
N PRO A 124 26.38 18.71 4.49
CA PRO A 124 25.75 18.36 3.20
C PRO A 124 26.31 17.08 2.55
N TYR A 125 27.63 16.91 2.51
CA TYR A 125 28.25 15.74 1.88
C TYR A 125 27.98 14.41 2.61
N LEU A 126 27.84 14.43 3.94
CA LEU A 126 27.42 13.24 4.70
C LEU A 126 25.90 13.01 4.53
N ALA A 127 25.14 14.07 4.42
CA ALA A 127 23.69 13.97 4.20
C ALA A 127 23.34 13.30 2.86
N ILE A 128 24.20 13.44 1.81
CA ILE A 128 24.07 12.67 0.56
C ILE A 128 24.10 11.18 0.83
N THR A 129 25.06 10.70 1.64
CA THR A 129 25.18 9.27 2.00
C THR A 129 23.92 8.75 2.68
N GLY A 130 23.40 9.47 3.69
CA GLY A 130 22.19 9.06 4.40
C GLY A 130 20.94 9.09 3.53
N ALA A 131 20.84 10.04 2.61
CA ALA A 131 19.75 10.15 1.65
C ALA A 131 19.73 8.94 0.68
N ILE A 132 20.89 8.59 0.12
CA ILE A 132 21.04 7.40 -0.73
C ILE A 132 20.68 6.14 0.05
N ALA A 133 21.16 6.02 1.29
CA ALA A 133 20.86 4.88 2.16
C ALA A 133 19.35 4.66 2.38
N PHE A 134 18.59 5.73 2.55
CA PHE A 134 17.14 5.67 2.68
C PHE A 134 16.47 5.28 1.37
N GLY A 135 16.73 6.00 0.29
CA GLY A 135 16.01 5.84 -0.97
C GLY A 135 16.38 4.56 -1.75
N LEU A 136 17.64 4.05 -1.61
CA LEU A 136 18.05 2.75 -2.14
C LEU A 136 17.93 1.62 -1.11
N SER A 137 17.27 1.80 0.03
CA SER A 137 17.00 0.65 0.88
C SER A 137 16.14 -0.37 0.13
N SER A 138 16.38 -1.67 0.34
CA SER A 138 15.56 -2.68 -0.36
C SER A 138 14.07 -2.56 -0.02
N PHE A 139 13.75 -1.97 1.13
CA PHE A 139 12.36 -1.67 1.51
C PHE A 139 11.65 -0.72 0.52
N MET A 140 12.38 0.29 0.01
CA MET A 140 11.87 1.21 -1.01
C MET A 140 11.83 0.55 -2.40
N ILE A 141 12.91 -0.12 -2.80
CA ILE A 141 13.07 -0.70 -4.14
C ILE A 141 12.13 -1.87 -4.38
N VAL A 142 12.01 -2.79 -3.40
CA VAL A 142 11.07 -3.92 -3.47
C VAL A 142 9.63 -3.42 -3.49
N GLY A 143 9.31 -2.39 -2.68
CA GLY A 143 8.01 -1.76 -2.71
C GLY A 143 7.66 -1.15 -4.06
N LEU A 144 8.63 -0.51 -4.71
CA LEU A 144 8.47 0.03 -6.06
C LEU A 144 8.26 -1.09 -7.08
N GLY A 145 9.09 -2.14 -7.04
CA GLY A 145 8.98 -3.28 -7.94
C GLY A 145 7.64 -4.00 -7.86
N ALA A 146 7.07 -4.11 -6.67
CA ALA A 146 5.75 -4.71 -6.45
C ALA A 146 4.57 -3.82 -6.92
N GLY A 147 4.79 -2.55 -7.26
CA GLY A 147 3.71 -1.63 -7.65
C GLY A 147 3.09 -0.84 -6.49
N HIS A 148 3.66 -0.93 -5.28
CA HIS A 148 3.17 -0.18 -4.12
C HIS A 148 3.52 1.32 -4.19
N ASN A 149 3.22 1.97 -5.32
CA ASN A 149 3.67 3.33 -5.62
C ASN A 149 3.16 4.37 -4.62
N ALA A 150 1.91 4.26 -4.17
CA ALA A 150 1.33 5.11 -3.13
C ALA A 150 2.10 4.99 -1.79
N ARG A 151 2.48 3.75 -1.40
CA ARG A 151 3.29 3.49 -0.22
C ARG A 151 4.68 4.13 -0.33
N VAL A 152 5.37 3.87 -1.46
CA VAL A 152 6.71 4.40 -1.71
C VAL A 152 6.70 5.93 -1.76
N GLY A 153 5.70 6.53 -2.40
CA GLY A 153 5.51 7.98 -2.43
C GLY A 153 5.28 8.57 -1.04
N ALA A 154 4.39 7.96 -0.25
CA ALA A 154 4.16 8.41 1.13
C ALA A 154 5.44 8.32 1.96
N MET A 155 6.18 7.20 1.89
CA MET A 155 7.46 7.02 2.58
C MET A 155 8.49 8.08 2.16
N ALA A 156 8.54 8.45 0.88
CA ALA A 156 9.46 9.45 0.36
C ALA A 156 9.27 10.83 1.02
N PHE A 157 8.03 11.19 1.37
CA PHE A 157 7.73 12.49 1.97
C PHE A 157 7.74 12.49 3.51
N MET A 158 7.74 11.34 4.19
CA MET A 158 7.85 11.27 5.65
C MET A 158 9.05 12.07 6.20
N PRO A 159 10.26 11.94 5.62
CA PRO A 159 11.41 12.72 6.09
C PRO A 159 11.22 14.23 5.98
N LEU A 160 10.54 14.73 4.93
CA LEU A 160 10.26 16.14 4.78
C LEU A 160 9.32 16.66 5.88
N ALA A 161 8.30 15.90 6.22
CA ALA A 161 7.39 16.25 7.32
C ALA A 161 8.15 16.28 8.66
N ILE A 162 9.01 15.29 8.93
CA ILE A 162 9.86 15.24 10.13
C ILE A 162 10.82 16.43 10.17
N ALA A 163 11.43 16.79 9.03
CA ALA A 163 12.30 17.94 8.90
C ALA A 163 11.59 19.23 9.30
N GLY A 164 10.38 19.47 8.80
CA GLY A 164 9.59 20.63 9.12
C GLY A 164 9.24 20.72 10.59
N ILE A 165 8.79 19.60 11.18
CA ILE A 165 8.48 19.52 12.61
C ILE A 165 9.74 19.79 13.44
N HIS A 166 10.89 19.19 13.09
CA HIS A 166 12.14 19.43 13.80
C HIS A 166 12.56 20.90 13.71
N LEU A 167 12.50 21.52 12.52
CA LEU A 167 12.79 22.95 12.36
C LEU A 167 11.88 23.85 13.21
N ALA A 168 10.61 23.51 13.37
CA ALA A 168 9.68 24.25 14.22
C ALA A 168 10.10 24.22 15.71
N PHE A 169 10.75 23.15 16.16
CA PHE A 169 11.33 23.07 17.52
C PHE A 169 12.70 23.73 17.65
N THR A 170 13.25 24.27 16.56
CA THR A 170 14.44 25.13 16.56
C THR A 170 14.04 26.61 16.47
N ASP A 171 15.02 27.52 16.28
CA ASP A 171 14.77 28.94 16.12
C ASP A 171 14.14 29.30 14.75
N LYS A 172 14.03 28.31 13.83
CA LYS A 172 13.47 28.48 12.50
C LYS A 172 11.98 28.14 12.41
N LYS A 173 11.18 28.68 13.34
CA LYS A 173 9.75 28.31 13.49
C LYS A 173 8.91 28.57 12.24
N LEU A 174 9.16 29.66 11.51
CA LEU A 174 8.42 30.00 10.30
C LEU A 174 8.74 29.03 9.15
N LEU A 175 10.03 28.74 8.96
CA LEU A 175 10.47 27.74 7.98
C LEU A 175 9.91 26.35 8.34
N GLY A 176 9.98 25.99 9.64
CA GLY A 176 9.41 24.75 10.17
C GLY A 176 7.92 24.62 9.86
N PHE A 177 7.15 25.69 10.03
CA PHE A 177 5.73 25.75 9.68
C PHE A 177 5.52 25.45 8.18
N GLY A 178 6.22 26.17 7.27
CA GLY A 178 6.06 25.97 5.84
C GLY A 178 6.48 24.59 5.35
N VAL A 179 7.62 24.07 5.85
CA VAL A 179 8.11 22.73 5.48
C VAL A 179 7.22 21.61 6.06
N THR A 180 6.68 21.79 7.28
CA THR A 180 5.70 20.83 7.84
C THR A 180 4.43 20.79 7.00
N ALA A 181 3.86 21.97 6.67
CA ALA A 181 2.64 22.05 5.87
C ALA A 181 2.83 21.41 4.49
N LEU A 182 3.94 21.71 3.82
CA LEU A 182 4.26 21.13 2.52
C LEU A 182 4.53 19.61 2.61
N GLY A 183 5.39 19.18 3.53
CA GLY A 183 5.76 17.78 3.69
C GLY A 183 4.58 16.89 4.05
N MET A 184 3.71 17.35 4.96
CA MET A 184 2.49 16.65 5.33
C MET A 184 1.47 16.61 4.17
N SER A 185 1.32 17.70 3.44
CA SER A 185 0.41 17.75 2.28
C SER A 185 0.85 16.78 1.18
N LEU A 186 2.14 16.80 0.80
CA LEU A 186 2.69 15.87 -0.17
C LEU A 186 2.61 14.41 0.29
N HIS A 187 2.83 14.16 1.58
CA HIS A 187 2.70 12.83 2.17
C HIS A 187 1.25 12.32 2.12
N LEU A 188 0.28 13.14 2.55
CA LEU A 188 -1.13 12.76 2.57
C LEU A 188 -1.67 12.51 1.16
N ARG A 189 -1.23 13.31 0.18
CA ARG A 189 -1.60 13.16 -1.22
C ARG A 189 -1.31 11.77 -1.81
N GLU A 190 -0.30 11.08 -1.30
CA GLU A 190 0.00 9.70 -1.73
C GLU A 190 -1.05 8.68 -1.26
N ASN A 191 -2.02 9.11 -0.46
CA ASN A 191 -3.19 8.34 -0.03
C ASN A 191 -2.86 6.98 0.60
N HIS A 192 -1.82 6.91 1.45
CA HIS A 192 -1.45 5.69 2.16
C HIS A 192 -1.51 5.89 3.68
N LEU A 193 -2.73 5.78 4.24
CA LEU A 193 -3.01 6.12 5.64
C LEU A 193 -2.21 5.29 6.67
N GLN A 194 -1.80 4.07 6.34
CA GLN A 194 -0.93 3.26 7.21
C GLN A 194 0.45 3.91 7.38
N MET A 195 1.03 4.49 6.33
CA MET A 195 2.28 5.24 6.43
C MET A 195 2.10 6.52 7.22
N THR A 196 0.96 7.20 7.07
CA THR A 196 0.58 8.36 7.91
C THR A 196 0.50 7.98 9.38
N TYR A 197 -0.03 6.80 9.69
CA TYR A 197 -0.09 6.28 11.06
C TYR A 197 1.31 6.05 11.66
N TYR A 198 2.22 5.46 10.89
CA TYR A 198 3.61 5.29 11.34
C TYR A 198 4.36 6.63 11.46
N LEU A 199 4.08 7.59 10.58
CA LEU A 199 4.60 8.96 10.74
C LEU A 199 4.10 9.59 12.05
N ALA A 200 2.82 9.43 12.37
CA ALA A 200 2.26 9.92 13.65
C ALA A 200 2.92 9.25 14.86
N MET A 201 3.28 7.96 14.80
CA MET A 201 4.04 7.30 15.86
C MET A 201 5.44 7.93 16.02
N ILE A 202 6.17 8.18 14.92
CA ILE A 202 7.48 8.85 14.97
C ILE A 202 7.34 10.22 15.60
N VAL A 203 6.39 11.03 15.12
CA VAL A 203 6.14 12.39 15.62
C VAL A 203 5.71 12.40 17.08
N GLY A 204 4.90 11.41 17.49
CA GLY A 204 4.47 11.26 18.88
C GLY A 204 5.63 10.99 19.84
N VAL A 205 6.53 10.05 19.48
CA VAL A 205 7.71 9.73 20.31
C VAL A 205 8.71 10.89 20.29
N TYR A 206 8.93 11.53 19.13
CA TYR A 206 9.75 12.73 19.03
C TYR A 206 9.17 13.89 19.88
N GLY A 207 7.87 14.15 19.78
CA GLY A 207 7.18 15.17 20.56
C GLY A 207 7.25 14.90 22.06
N LEU A 208 7.18 13.63 22.49
CA LEU A 208 7.38 13.23 23.88
C LEU A 208 8.81 13.53 24.34
N ALA A 209 9.82 13.26 23.51
CA ALA A 209 11.21 13.60 23.83
C ALA A 209 11.40 15.11 24.00
N GLU A 210 10.82 15.94 23.10
CA GLU A 210 10.87 17.39 23.19
C GLU A 210 10.07 17.93 24.40
N LEU A 211 8.94 17.31 24.75
CA LEU A 211 8.19 17.63 25.96
C LEU A 211 9.03 17.40 27.22
N ILE A 212 9.70 16.24 27.31
CA ILE A 212 10.58 15.92 28.44
C ILE A 212 11.71 16.95 28.57
N ASN A 213 12.31 17.34 27.42
CA ASN A 213 13.34 18.38 27.41
C ASN A 213 12.77 19.74 27.87
N ALA A 214 11.60 20.14 27.35
CA ALA A 214 10.93 21.39 27.73
C ALA A 214 10.57 21.45 29.22
N VAL A 215 10.14 20.31 29.80
CA VAL A 215 9.90 20.21 31.27
C VAL A 215 11.19 20.40 32.03
N ARG A 216 12.29 19.73 31.64
CA ARG A 216 13.59 19.82 32.29
C ARG A 216 14.19 21.22 32.21
N GLU A 217 14.01 21.89 31.08
CA GLU A 217 14.50 23.25 30.81
C GLU A 217 13.54 24.35 31.26
N LYS A 218 12.36 24.01 31.82
CA LYS A 218 11.28 24.94 32.21
C LYS A 218 10.75 25.80 31.04
N LYS A 219 10.73 25.26 29.84
CA LYS A 219 10.30 25.92 28.60
C LYS A 219 8.93 25.44 28.08
N LEU A 220 8.03 24.99 28.95
CA LEU A 220 6.70 24.49 28.56
C LEU A 220 5.87 25.46 27.70
N PRO A 221 5.84 26.80 27.98
CA PRO A 221 5.10 27.74 27.14
C PRO A 221 5.63 27.79 25.69
N GLU A 222 6.95 27.67 25.51
CA GLU A 222 7.57 27.64 24.20
C GLU A 222 7.25 26.35 23.46
N PHE A 223 7.31 25.21 24.15
CA PHE A 223 6.86 23.92 23.62
C PHE A 223 5.40 23.99 23.15
N ALA A 224 4.48 24.48 23.99
CA ALA A 224 3.06 24.62 23.64
C ALA A 224 2.85 25.53 22.41
N ARG A 225 3.58 26.64 22.32
CA ARG A 225 3.55 27.52 21.13
C ARG A 225 4.01 26.79 19.88
N THR A 226 5.08 26.00 19.95
CA THR A 226 5.61 25.23 18.82
C THR A 226 4.63 24.15 18.39
N VAL A 227 4.03 23.42 19.34
CA VAL A 227 2.95 22.44 19.05
C VAL A 227 1.79 23.14 18.34
N GLY A 228 1.38 24.33 18.80
CA GLY A 228 0.34 25.14 18.12
C GLY A 228 0.71 25.45 16.65
N ILE A 229 1.94 25.87 16.39
CA ILE A 229 2.43 26.14 15.03
C ILE A 229 2.38 24.88 14.14
N VAL A 230 2.89 23.76 14.66
CA VAL A 230 2.87 22.47 13.95
C VAL A 230 1.42 22.00 13.68
N THR A 231 0.53 22.17 14.67
CA THR A 231 -0.89 21.82 14.54
C THR A 231 -1.56 22.61 13.43
N VAL A 232 -1.34 23.92 13.34
CA VAL A 232 -1.89 24.76 12.25
C VAL A 232 -1.33 24.32 10.89
N ALA A 233 -0.04 24.00 10.80
CA ALA A 233 0.58 23.47 9.59
C ALA A 233 -0.07 22.15 9.14
N VAL A 234 -0.30 21.24 10.08
CA VAL A 234 -0.96 19.94 9.83
C VAL A 234 -2.42 20.14 9.42
N ILE A 235 -3.17 21.03 10.06
CA ILE A 235 -4.55 21.34 9.68
C ILE A 235 -4.61 21.88 8.23
N LEU A 236 -3.70 22.76 7.86
CA LEU A 236 -3.61 23.26 6.49
C LEU A 236 -3.31 22.14 5.49
N ALA A 237 -2.38 21.24 5.84
CA ALA A 237 -2.06 20.06 5.03
C ALA A 237 -3.24 19.09 4.90
N VAL A 238 -3.96 18.82 6.01
CA VAL A 238 -5.18 17.97 6.01
C VAL A 238 -6.25 18.60 5.11
N GLY A 239 -6.35 19.93 5.08
CA GLY A 239 -7.24 20.65 4.16
C GLY A 239 -7.00 20.28 2.70
N THR A 240 -5.75 20.11 2.27
CA THR A 240 -5.40 19.73 0.88
C THR A 240 -5.75 18.28 0.53
N PHE A 241 -6.12 17.47 1.50
CA PHE A 241 -6.52 16.07 1.35
C PHE A 241 -7.92 15.80 1.95
N PHE A 242 -8.66 16.85 2.24
CA PHE A 242 -9.90 16.75 3.02
C PHE A 242 -10.95 15.88 2.37
N GLY A 243 -11.17 16.02 1.07
CA GLY A 243 -12.13 15.21 0.32
C GLY A 243 -11.80 13.72 0.37
N GLN A 244 -10.55 13.36 0.15
CA GLN A 244 -10.07 11.97 0.22
C GLN A 244 -10.22 11.38 1.63
N LEU A 245 -9.88 12.14 2.67
CA LEU A 245 -10.05 11.69 4.06
C LEU A 245 -11.50 11.49 4.43
N TRP A 246 -12.39 12.37 4.00
CA TRP A 246 -13.82 12.24 4.22
C TRP A 246 -14.34 10.98 3.53
N ALA A 247 -14.03 10.81 2.23
CA ALA A 247 -14.43 9.65 1.45
C ALA A 247 -13.89 8.32 2.03
N ALA A 248 -12.60 8.30 2.43
CA ALA A 248 -11.98 7.13 3.06
C ALA A 248 -12.62 6.79 4.42
N SER A 249 -12.92 7.81 5.25
CA SER A 249 -13.60 7.65 6.55
C SER A 249 -15.02 7.12 6.39
N GLU A 250 -15.74 7.60 5.38
CA GLU A 250 -17.08 7.15 5.05
C GLU A 250 -17.05 5.70 4.55
N MET A 251 -16.19 5.41 3.57
CA MET A 251 -16.03 4.06 3.02
C MET A 251 -15.59 3.04 4.08
N ALA A 252 -14.74 3.43 5.03
CA ALA A 252 -14.29 2.55 6.10
C ALA A 252 -15.45 1.98 6.94
N LYS A 253 -16.57 2.70 7.06
CA LYS A 253 -17.76 2.25 7.81
C LYS A 253 -18.51 1.14 7.06
N TYR A 254 -18.54 1.21 5.73
CA TYR A 254 -19.33 0.31 4.88
C TYR A 254 -18.47 -0.74 4.18
N SER A 255 -17.16 -0.71 4.39
CA SER A 255 -16.23 -1.70 3.85
C SER A 255 -16.06 -2.91 4.76
N HIS A 256 -15.40 -3.96 4.24
CA HIS A 256 -15.00 -5.14 5.02
C HIS A 256 -14.08 -4.83 6.21
N ARG A 257 -13.58 -3.57 6.32
CA ARG A 257 -12.83 -3.08 7.49
C ARG A 257 -13.74 -2.44 8.57
N GLY A 258 -15.04 -2.31 8.29
CA GLY A 258 -16.05 -1.82 9.22
C GLY A 258 -16.66 -2.92 10.11
N LYS A 259 -17.59 -2.54 10.99
CA LYS A 259 -18.36 -3.51 11.77
C LYS A 259 -19.29 -4.33 10.87
N THR A 260 -19.41 -5.62 11.14
CA THR A 260 -20.41 -6.47 10.49
C THR A 260 -21.74 -6.44 11.24
N ASP A 261 -22.86 -6.63 10.50
CA ASP A 261 -24.18 -6.87 11.06
C ASP A 261 -24.45 -8.37 11.32
N LEU A 262 -23.55 -9.25 10.84
CA LEU A 262 -23.66 -10.70 11.05
C LEU A 262 -23.18 -11.08 12.44
N THR A 263 -23.80 -12.12 13.01
CA THR A 263 -23.44 -12.64 14.33
C THR A 263 -22.12 -13.46 14.30
N SER A 264 -21.78 -14.02 13.14
CA SER A 264 -20.49 -14.65 12.89
C SER A 264 -19.61 -13.76 12.04
N ALA A 265 -18.33 -13.59 12.42
CA ALA A 265 -17.38 -12.86 11.61
C ALA A 265 -17.07 -13.61 10.30
N SER A 266 -16.96 -12.89 9.20
CA SER A 266 -16.44 -13.46 7.95
C SER A 266 -14.94 -13.78 8.08
N ARG A 267 -14.42 -14.58 7.13
CA ARG A 267 -12.99 -14.99 7.12
C ARG A 267 -12.00 -13.82 7.24
N ASN A 268 -12.36 -12.64 6.73
CA ASN A 268 -11.49 -11.46 6.67
C ASN A 268 -11.93 -10.32 7.60
N THR A 269 -13.03 -10.48 8.36
CA THR A 269 -13.64 -9.42 9.17
C THR A 269 -13.85 -9.89 10.60
N ALA A 270 -13.40 -9.09 11.58
CA ALA A 270 -13.77 -9.26 12.99
C ALA A 270 -14.90 -8.30 13.37
N ALA A 271 -15.45 -8.44 14.58
CA ALA A 271 -16.52 -7.58 15.08
C ALA A 271 -16.19 -6.07 15.05
N SER A 272 -14.91 -5.69 15.09
CA SER A 272 -14.44 -4.29 15.13
C SER A 272 -13.14 -4.03 14.36
N GLY A 273 -13.01 -4.54 13.13
CA GLY A 273 -11.79 -4.31 12.32
C GLY A 273 -11.45 -5.54 11.47
N LEU A 274 -10.19 -5.67 11.10
CA LEU A 274 -9.69 -6.85 10.38
C LEU A 274 -9.60 -8.06 11.31
N ALA A 275 -9.79 -9.26 10.77
CA ALA A 275 -9.46 -10.49 11.49
C ALA A 275 -7.95 -10.56 11.76
N LYS A 276 -7.57 -11.03 12.94
CA LYS A 276 -6.14 -11.12 13.32
C LYS A 276 -5.34 -11.99 12.37
N SER A 277 -5.90 -13.12 11.93
CA SER A 277 -5.27 -13.99 10.93
C SER A 277 -4.93 -13.26 9.62
N TYR A 278 -5.82 -12.38 9.17
CA TYR A 278 -5.61 -11.59 7.97
C TYR A 278 -4.67 -10.39 8.20
N ALA A 279 -4.78 -9.71 9.35
CA ALA A 279 -3.94 -8.55 9.66
C ALA A 279 -2.47 -8.94 9.84
N PHE A 280 -2.20 -10.10 10.45
CA PHE A 280 -0.86 -10.59 10.80
C PHE A 280 -0.32 -11.66 9.83
N GLU A 281 -0.95 -11.87 8.68
CA GLU A 281 -0.49 -12.83 7.68
C GLU A 281 0.97 -12.61 7.25
N TYR A 282 1.38 -11.34 7.14
CA TYR A 282 2.76 -10.95 6.85
C TYR A 282 3.46 -10.51 8.14
N SER A 283 3.95 -11.48 8.90
CA SER A 283 4.67 -11.26 10.16
C SER A 283 6.10 -11.74 10.05
N ASN A 284 7.05 -10.91 10.47
CA ASN A 284 8.44 -11.32 10.55
C ASN A 284 8.68 -12.42 11.60
N GLY A 285 9.59 -13.32 11.32
CA GLY A 285 10.21 -14.15 12.36
C GLY A 285 11.01 -13.29 13.34
N ILE A 286 11.21 -13.78 14.58
CA ILE A 286 11.91 -13.04 15.64
C ILE A 286 13.32 -12.60 15.17
N LEU A 287 14.05 -13.44 14.46
CA LEU A 287 15.39 -13.14 13.95
C LEU A 287 15.37 -12.49 12.54
N GLU A 288 14.22 -12.34 11.91
CA GLU A 288 14.14 -11.81 10.54
C GLU A 288 14.66 -10.36 10.40
N PRO A 289 14.59 -9.48 11.42
CA PRO A 289 15.27 -8.19 11.38
C PRO A 289 16.79 -8.24 11.19
N MET A 290 17.42 -9.42 11.34
CA MET A 290 18.83 -9.62 10.95
C MET A 290 19.08 -9.44 9.44
N THR A 291 18.03 -9.52 8.62
CA THR A 291 18.09 -9.18 7.19
C THR A 291 18.47 -7.71 6.95
N LEU A 292 18.22 -6.82 7.91
CA LEU A 292 18.70 -5.43 7.84
C LEU A 292 20.23 -5.35 7.67
N LEU A 293 20.96 -6.33 8.20
CA LEU A 293 22.42 -6.43 8.16
C LEU A 293 22.94 -7.47 7.15
N ILE A 294 22.27 -8.61 7.03
CA ILE A 294 22.65 -9.77 6.19
C ILE A 294 21.42 -10.17 5.37
N PRO A 295 21.32 -9.75 4.10
CA PRO A 295 20.11 -9.94 3.28
C PRO A 295 19.64 -11.39 3.22
N ASN A 296 20.57 -12.35 2.99
CA ASN A 296 20.23 -13.77 2.91
C ASN A 296 20.20 -14.47 4.28
N PHE A 297 19.91 -13.74 5.38
CA PHE A 297 19.80 -14.36 6.71
C PHE A 297 18.73 -15.46 6.74
N TYR A 298 17.59 -15.23 6.10
CA TYR A 298 16.53 -16.23 5.88
C TYR A 298 16.52 -16.82 4.46
N GLY A 299 17.63 -16.71 3.71
CA GLY A 299 17.81 -17.37 2.41
C GLY A 299 17.42 -16.52 1.19
N GLY A 300 16.99 -15.25 1.38
CA GLY A 300 16.59 -14.37 0.27
C GLY A 300 15.10 -14.20 0.11
N GLY A 301 14.60 -14.08 -1.12
CA GLY A 301 13.19 -13.97 -1.44
C GLY A 301 12.45 -15.29 -1.45
N SER A 302 11.17 -15.29 -1.08
CA SER A 302 10.35 -16.52 -1.06
C SER A 302 10.12 -17.14 -2.45
N GLY A 303 10.20 -16.31 -3.51
CA GLY A 303 10.11 -16.76 -4.90
C GLY A 303 11.43 -17.28 -5.49
N GLU A 304 12.54 -17.20 -4.76
CA GLU A 304 13.84 -17.71 -5.24
C GLU A 304 13.90 -19.22 -5.06
N ALA A 305 13.94 -19.93 -6.19
CA ALA A 305 14.07 -21.38 -6.22
C ALA A 305 15.55 -21.78 -6.34
N LEU A 306 16.06 -22.56 -5.39
CA LEU A 306 17.45 -23.06 -5.38
C LEU A 306 17.79 -23.93 -6.60
N VAL A 307 16.76 -24.54 -7.21
CA VAL A 307 16.91 -25.32 -8.45
C VAL A 307 17.24 -24.48 -9.68
N SER A 308 17.10 -23.17 -9.61
CA SER A 308 17.46 -22.27 -10.72
C SER A 308 18.99 -22.13 -10.89
N ASP A 309 19.78 -22.53 -9.89
CA ASP A 309 21.25 -22.57 -9.97
C ASP A 309 21.72 -24.04 -10.09
N GLU A 310 22.26 -24.38 -11.25
CA GLU A 310 22.81 -25.70 -11.54
C GLU A 310 23.96 -26.08 -10.60
N ASN A 311 24.64 -25.13 -9.98
CA ASN A 311 25.69 -25.36 -9.02
C ASN A 311 25.19 -25.67 -7.61
N SER A 312 23.92 -25.41 -7.32
CA SER A 312 23.33 -25.63 -6.00
C SER A 312 23.36 -27.12 -5.61
N ALA A 313 23.46 -27.37 -4.32
CA ALA A 313 23.34 -28.72 -3.79
C ALA A 313 21.94 -29.31 -4.03
N THR A 314 20.91 -28.44 -3.98
CA THR A 314 19.52 -28.79 -4.22
C THR A 314 19.29 -29.25 -5.66
N TYR A 315 19.80 -28.51 -6.66
CA TYR A 315 19.72 -28.90 -8.06
C TYR A 315 20.40 -30.26 -8.29
N LYS A 316 21.64 -30.42 -7.80
CA LYS A 316 22.42 -31.65 -7.95
C LYS A 316 21.75 -32.84 -7.27
N ALA A 317 21.13 -32.62 -6.10
CA ALA A 317 20.41 -33.68 -5.39
C ALA A 317 19.16 -34.13 -6.14
N LEU A 318 18.42 -33.21 -6.75
CA LEU A 318 17.21 -33.52 -7.54
C LEU A 318 17.56 -34.21 -8.86
N THR A 319 18.57 -33.72 -9.58
CA THR A 319 19.00 -34.31 -10.86
C THR A 319 19.73 -35.65 -10.71
N GLY A 320 20.33 -35.88 -9.54
CA GLY A 320 20.96 -37.17 -9.19
C GLY A 320 20.00 -38.19 -8.55
N SER A 321 18.73 -37.89 -8.44
CA SER A 321 17.74 -38.81 -7.87
C SER A 321 17.32 -39.88 -8.89
N ASP A 322 17.26 -41.13 -8.47
CA ASP A 322 16.77 -42.25 -9.29
C ASP A 322 15.26 -42.18 -9.53
N ASP A 323 14.50 -41.48 -8.67
CA ASP A 323 13.05 -41.26 -8.79
C ASP A 323 12.73 -39.89 -9.35
N ASN A 324 12.66 -39.78 -10.68
CA ASN A 324 12.32 -38.55 -11.39
C ASN A 324 10.92 -37.97 -11.04
N ARG A 325 9.97 -38.83 -10.69
CA ARG A 325 8.62 -38.40 -10.32
C ARG A 325 8.64 -37.68 -8.97
N LEU A 326 9.32 -38.25 -7.99
CA LEU A 326 9.51 -37.64 -6.69
C LEU A 326 10.33 -36.36 -6.81
N ALA A 327 11.42 -36.37 -7.59
CA ALA A 327 12.23 -35.19 -7.82
C ALA A 327 11.41 -34.00 -8.37
N ASN A 328 10.55 -34.25 -9.39
CA ASN A 328 9.67 -33.24 -9.95
C ASN A 328 8.65 -32.71 -8.92
N GLN A 329 8.14 -33.55 -8.04
CA GLN A 329 7.25 -33.11 -6.95
C GLN A 329 7.97 -32.25 -5.91
N LEU A 330 9.26 -32.51 -5.67
CA LEU A 330 10.07 -31.77 -4.69
C LEU A 330 10.50 -30.37 -5.17
N VAL A 331 10.51 -30.10 -6.49
CA VAL A 331 10.86 -28.79 -7.05
C VAL A 331 10.09 -27.65 -6.40
N GLN A 332 8.80 -27.81 -6.14
CA GLN A 332 7.97 -26.80 -5.51
C GLN A 332 8.41 -26.43 -4.07
N PHE A 333 9.19 -27.28 -3.41
CA PHE A 333 9.74 -27.04 -2.07
C PHE A 333 11.17 -26.53 -2.09
N SER A 334 11.74 -26.19 -3.25
CA SER A 334 13.13 -25.76 -3.42
C SER A 334 13.39 -24.28 -3.10
N SER A 335 12.49 -23.61 -2.36
CA SER A 335 12.66 -22.20 -2.01
C SER A 335 13.93 -21.97 -1.16
N ALA A 336 14.67 -20.94 -1.52
CA ALA A 336 15.79 -20.47 -0.71
C ALA A 336 15.34 -19.92 0.65
N TYR A 337 14.19 -19.24 0.68
CA TYR A 337 13.63 -18.66 1.90
C TYR A 337 13.11 -19.73 2.85
N TRP A 338 13.52 -19.62 4.13
CA TRP A 338 13.11 -20.54 5.19
C TRP A 338 12.43 -19.84 6.39
N GLY A 339 12.08 -18.56 6.26
CA GLY A 339 11.31 -17.82 7.26
C GLY A 339 9.81 -18.14 7.26
N PRO A 340 9.04 -17.52 8.17
CA PRO A 340 7.63 -17.84 8.41
C PRO A 340 6.64 -17.19 7.44
N GLN A 341 7.06 -16.17 6.66
CA GLN A 341 6.14 -15.41 5.81
C GLN A 341 5.74 -16.22 4.56
N PRO A 342 4.50 -16.10 4.08
CA PRO A 342 4.08 -16.75 2.83
C PRO A 342 4.76 -16.15 1.61
N LEU A 343 4.91 -14.82 1.59
CA LEU A 343 5.66 -14.05 0.60
C LEU A 343 6.61 -13.11 1.32
N ALA A 344 7.90 -13.23 1.04
CA ALA A 344 8.93 -12.41 1.66
C ALA A 344 10.00 -12.00 0.65
N THR A 345 10.53 -10.81 0.87
CA THR A 345 11.78 -10.32 0.28
C THR A 345 12.55 -9.62 1.38
N PRO A 346 13.87 -9.79 1.49
CA PRO A 346 14.62 -9.25 2.61
C PRO A 346 14.59 -7.73 2.62
N TYR A 347 14.33 -7.17 3.79
CA TYR A 347 14.40 -5.75 4.05
C TYR A 347 15.82 -5.39 4.52
N TYR A 348 16.66 -4.99 3.57
CA TYR A 348 18.08 -4.67 3.81
C TYR A 348 18.32 -3.16 3.95
N ALA A 349 18.99 -2.77 5.02
CA ALA A 349 19.28 -1.36 5.32
C ALA A 349 20.71 -0.91 4.88
N GLY A 350 21.59 -1.87 4.56
CA GLY A 350 22.98 -1.63 4.25
C GLY A 350 23.90 -1.93 5.44
N ALA A 351 24.95 -2.75 5.23
CA ALA A 351 25.87 -3.15 6.29
C ALA A 351 26.63 -1.94 6.86
N ILE A 352 27.03 -1.01 6.00
CA ILE A 352 27.65 0.26 6.43
C ILE A 352 26.69 1.07 7.30
N ILE A 353 25.41 1.14 6.94
CA ILE A 353 24.40 1.92 7.69
C ILE A 353 24.09 1.31 9.04
N VAL A 354 23.99 -0.01 9.13
CA VAL A 354 23.83 -0.71 10.40
C VAL A 354 25.02 -0.48 11.32
N PHE A 355 26.24 -0.53 10.79
CA PHE A 355 27.44 -0.18 11.54
C PHE A 355 27.41 1.29 12.02
N MET A 356 27.08 2.23 11.13
CA MET A 356 26.97 3.65 11.47
C MET A 356 25.89 3.89 12.53
N PHE A 357 24.77 3.18 12.46
CA PHE A 357 23.69 3.24 13.46
C PHE A 357 24.19 2.78 14.85
N VAL A 358 24.86 1.64 14.93
CA VAL A 358 25.43 1.11 16.19
C VAL A 358 26.48 2.05 16.75
N LEU A 359 27.33 2.64 15.89
CA LEU A 359 28.25 3.70 16.29
C LEU A 359 27.49 4.92 16.82
N GLY A 360 26.42 5.33 16.14
CA GLY A 360 25.55 6.44 16.52
C GLY A 360 24.94 6.27 17.91
N ILE A 361 24.50 5.07 18.28
CA ILE A 361 23.99 4.76 19.63
C ILE A 361 25.04 5.11 20.70
N SER A 362 26.31 4.89 20.40
CA SER A 362 27.42 5.10 21.35
C SER A 362 27.93 6.54 21.37
N VAL A 363 27.83 7.27 20.24
CA VAL A 363 28.51 8.56 20.05
C VAL A 363 27.55 9.74 19.97
N ALA A 364 26.38 9.60 19.32
CA ALA A 364 25.46 10.71 19.11
C ALA A 364 24.94 11.32 20.44
N GLU A 365 24.31 12.48 20.34
CA GLU A 365 23.71 13.13 21.50
C GLU A 365 22.58 12.27 22.07
N LYS A 366 22.57 12.08 23.38
CA LYS A 366 21.61 11.21 24.08
C LYS A 366 20.15 11.55 23.76
N LYS A 367 19.84 12.85 23.55
CA LYS A 367 18.47 13.27 23.18
C LYS A 367 17.97 12.61 21.90
N TYR A 368 18.86 12.42 20.89
CA TYR A 368 18.51 11.75 19.62
C TYR A 368 18.51 10.23 19.77
N VAL A 369 19.49 9.69 20.54
CA VAL A 369 19.63 8.24 20.73
C VAL A 369 18.36 7.65 21.33
N TRP A 370 17.85 8.24 22.43
CA TRP A 370 16.73 7.66 23.17
C TRP A 370 15.46 7.49 22.33
N TRP A 371 15.03 8.53 21.64
CA TRP A 371 13.77 8.43 20.92
C TRP A 371 13.93 7.61 19.63
N LEU A 372 15.04 7.73 18.89
CA LEU A 372 15.29 6.96 17.68
C LEU A 372 15.44 5.46 17.98
N LEU A 373 16.14 5.12 19.05
CA LEU A 373 16.31 3.72 19.45
C LEU A 373 14.98 3.13 19.96
N SER A 374 14.26 3.87 20.82
CA SER A 374 12.98 3.40 21.38
C SER A 374 11.94 3.14 20.29
N ILE A 375 11.79 4.08 19.33
CA ILE A 375 10.81 3.91 18.26
C ILE A 375 11.24 2.82 17.27
N SER A 376 12.56 2.63 17.04
CA SER A 376 13.07 1.53 16.22
C SER A 376 12.81 0.17 16.86
N ALA A 377 13.06 0.03 18.15
CA ALA A 377 12.78 -1.20 18.90
C ALA A 377 11.28 -1.51 18.89
N PHE A 378 10.43 -0.50 19.11
CA PHE A 378 8.97 -0.65 19.03
C PHE A 378 8.52 -1.11 17.63
N ALA A 379 9.07 -0.51 16.58
CA ALA A 379 8.75 -0.90 15.20
C ALA A 379 9.18 -2.33 14.84
N ILE A 380 10.35 -2.76 15.32
CA ILE A 380 10.81 -4.15 15.19
C ILE A 380 9.85 -5.09 15.90
N MET A 381 9.44 -4.79 17.13
CA MET A 381 8.47 -5.59 17.88
C MET A 381 7.11 -5.66 17.18
N LEU A 382 6.64 -4.57 16.59
CA LEU A 382 5.42 -4.57 15.77
C LEU A 382 5.58 -5.47 14.54
N SER A 383 6.75 -5.46 13.88
CA SER A 383 6.98 -6.25 12.68
C SER A 383 6.97 -7.76 12.92
N TRP A 384 7.19 -8.23 14.14
CA TRP A 384 7.09 -9.63 14.52
C TRP A 384 5.67 -10.18 14.47
N GLY A 385 4.65 -9.33 14.54
CA GLY A 385 3.26 -9.72 14.37
C GLY A 385 2.87 -10.98 15.14
N SER A 386 2.42 -12.03 14.43
CA SER A 386 2.06 -13.34 15.03
C SER A 386 3.23 -14.09 15.65
N SER A 387 4.49 -13.76 15.32
CA SER A 387 5.66 -14.35 15.99
C SER A 387 5.84 -13.80 17.43
N PHE A 388 5.15 -12.71 17.79
CA PHE A 388 5.09 -12.16 19.16
C PHE A 388 3.65 -11.76 19.48
N GLU A 389 2.76 -12.75 19.54
CA GLU A 389 1.31 -12.57 19.67
C GLU A 389 0.89 -11.73 20.88
N SER A 390 1.42 -12.03 22.07
CA SER A 390 1.01 -11.36 23.31
C SER A 390 1.15 -9.83 23.23
N PHE A 391 2.23 -9.34 22.66
CA PHE A 391 2.46 -7.91 22.45
C PHE A 391 1.63 -7.38 21.28
N ASN A 392 1.69 -8.03 20.14
CA ASN A 392 1.06 -7.51 18.91
C ASN A 392 -0.47 -7.55 18.98
N TYR A 393 -1.05 -8.58 19.57
CA TYR A 393 -2.49 -8.66 19.78
C TYR A 393 -2.98 -7.62 20.79
N PHE A 394 -2.21 -7.38 21.86
CA PHE A 394 -2.50 -6.28 22.78
C PHE A 394 -2.50 -4.92 22.07
N VAL A 395 -1.46 -4.63 21.29
CA VAL A 395 -1.38 -3.36 20.51
C VAL A 395 -2.53 -3.26 19.51
N PHE A 396 -2.85 -4.35 18.82
CA PHE A 396 -3.92 -4.39 17.83
C PHE A 396 -5.30 -4.10 18.43
N ASP A 397 -5.57 -4.62 19.62
CA ASP A 397 -6.86 -4.47 20.28
C ASP A 397 -7.00 -3.10 20.99
N HIS A 398 -5.89 -2.49 21.44
CA HIS A 398 -5.95 -1.29 22.30
C HIS A 398 -5.46 -0.01 21.62
N LEU A 399 -4.59 -0.09 20.61
CA LEU A 399 -4.09 1.11 19.93
C LEU A 399 -5.14 1.61 18.92
N PRO A 400 -5.71 2.82 19.12
CA PRO A 400 -6.83 3.29 18.30
C PRO A 400 -6.55 3.28 16.80
N GLY A 401 -7.38 2.59 16.03
CA GLY A 401 -7.29 2.53 14.58
C GLY A 401 -6.23 1.59 14.01
N TYR A 402 -5.35 1.00 14.82
CA TYR A 402 -4.32 0.08 14.36
C TYR A 402 -4.92 -1.20 13.75
N ASN A 403 -6.06 -1.65 14.28
CA ASN A 403 -6.81 -2.81 13.79
C ASN A 403 -7.47 -2.64 12.39
N LYS A 404 -7.22 -1.52 11.73
CA LYS A 404 -7.66 -1.27 10.36
C LYS A 404 -6.57 -1.58 9.33
N PHE A 405 -5.35 -1.86 9.77
CA PHE A 405 -4.19 -2.04 8.91
C PHE A 405 -3.75 -3.51 8.84
N ARG A 406 -3.20 -3.89 7.69
CA ARG A 406 -2.63 -5.19 7.38
C ARG A 406 -1.12 -5.06 7.17
N SER A 407 -0.41 -6.19 7.16
CA SER A 407 1.03 -6.22 6.85
C SER A 407 1.86 -5.43 7.85
N VAL A 408 1.93 -5.95 9.07
CA VAL A 408 2.63 -5.31 10.20
C VAL A 408 4.12 -5.07 9.96
N THR A 409 4.75 -5.80 9.02
CA THR A 409 6.14 -5.59 8.59
C THR A 409 6.39 -4.19 8.03
N PHE A 410 5.34 -3.49 7.57
CA PHE A 410 5.45 -2.11 7.09
C PHE A 410 5.86 -1.12 8.20
N ALA A 411 5.74 -1.48 9.47
CA ALA A 411 6.24 -0.68 10.59
C ALA A 411 7.77 -0.47 10.51
N LEU A 412 8.51 -1.34 9.80
CA LEU A 412 9.95 -1.21 9.62
C LEU A 412 10.38 0.08 8.90
N ILE A 413 9.46 0.80 8.20
CA ILE A 413 9.78 2.13 7.67
C ILE A 413 10.35 3.06 8.75
N ILE A 414 9.89 2.93 9.98
CA ILE A 414 10.38 3.69 11.13
C ILE A 414 11.89 3.41 11.34
N VAL A 415 12.30 2.16 11.22
CA VAL A 415 13.70 1.74 11.33
C VAL A 415 14.53 2.30 10.18
N PHE A 416 14.00 2.26 8.95
CA PHE A 416 14.66 2.79 7.75
C PHE A 416 14.82 4.31 7.79
N ILE A 417 13.94 5.03 8.49
CA ILE A 417 14.11 6.47 8.76
C ILE A 417 15.13 6.69 9.89
N ALA A 418 15.05 5.93 10.96
CA ALA A 418 15.85 6.14 12.16
C ALA A 418 17.33 5.74 11.99
N MET A 419 17.60 4.63 11.29
CA MET A 419 18.98 4.10 11.19
C MET A 419 19.94 5.04 10.45
N PRO A 420 19.65 5.52 9.23
CA PRO A 420 20.57 6.43 8.56
C PRO A 420 20.67 7.79 9.28
N LEU A 421 19.57 8.27 9.89
CA LEU A 421 19.59 9.51 10.67
C LEU A 421 20.54 9.41 11.86
N LEU A 422 20.35 8.41 12.73
CA LEU A 422 21.21 8.24 13.89
C LEU A 422 22.66 7.89 13.50
N GLY A 423 22.83 7.11 12.43
CA GLY A 423 24.16 6.79 11.88
C GLY A 423 24.90 8.04 11.39
N CYS A 424 24.24 8.91 10.64
CA CYS A 424 24.84 10.18 10.19
C CYS A 424 25.15 11.12 11.36
N LEU A 425 24.24 11.25 12.32
CA LEU A 425 24.49 12.05 13.55
C LEU A 425 25.67 11.49 14.33
N GLY A 426 25.83 10.17 14.40
CA GLY A 426 26.96 9.51 15.06
C GLY A 426 28.28 9.78 14.35
N VAL A 427 28.33 9.63 13.03
CA VAL A 427 29.54 9.91 12.22
C VAL A 427 29.88 11.39 12.28
N GLU A 428 28.88 12.29 12.17
CA GLU A 428 29.08 13.75 12.29
C GLU A 428 29.78 14.09 13.61
N LYS A 429 29.26 13.58 14.73
CA LYS A 429 29.83 13.82 16.06
C LYS A 429 31.20 13.17 16.24
N PHE A 430 31.36 11.93 15.75
CA PHE A 430 32.67 11.23 15.78
C PHE A 430 33.77 12.04 15.07
N LEU A 431 33.47 12.59 13.89
CA LEU A 431 34.42 13.39 13.14
C LEU A 431 34.74 14.73 13.82
N ASN A 432 33.76 15.33 14.49
CA ASN A 432 33.96 16.58 15.22
C ASN A 432 34.76 16.38 16.52
N GLU A 433 34.53 15.29 17.28
CA GLU A 433 35.31 14.92 18.48
C GLU A 433 36.72 14.41 18.13
N GLY A 434 36.90 13.89 16.92
CA GLY A 434 38.13 13.28 16.45
C GLY A 434 38.43 11.94 17.09
N LEU A 435 39.62 11.38 16.81
CA LEU A 435 40.06 10.05 17.24
C LEU A 435 40.75 10.13 18.63
N THR A 436 39.94 10.14 19.67
CA THR A 436 40.37 10.05 21.08
C THR A 436 40.38 8.60 21.55
N THR A 437 40.95 8.32 22.75
CA THR A 437 40.88 6.97 23.35
C THR A 437 39.45 6.51 23.54
N GLN A 438 38.55 7.44 23.92
CA GLN A 438 37.12 7.14 24.14
C GLN A 438 36.39 6.86 22.83
N THR A 439 36.59 7.67 21.79
CA THR A 439 35.94 7.45 20.48
C THR A 439 36.48 6.21 19.78
N LYS A 440 37.79 5.87 19.95
CA LYS A 440 38.33 4.59 19.51
C LYS A 440 37.67 3.39 20.17
N LYS A 441 37.45 3.44 21.52
CA LYS A 441 36.78 2.36 22.24
C LYS A 441 35.36 2.17 21.71
N LYS A 442 34.59 3.25 21.50
CA LYS A 442 33.23 3.22 20.93
C LYS A 442 33.22 2.63 19.51
N LEU A 443 34.18 3.02 18.69
CA LEU A 443 34.33 2.50 17.32
C LEU A 443 34.63 1.00 17.33
N LEU A 444 35.52 0.52 18.23
CA LEU A 444 35.83 -0.90 18.41
C LEU A 444 34.60 -1.69 18.89
N ILE A 445 33.79 -1.13 19.78
CA ILE A 445 32.54 -1.75 20.25
C ILE A 445 31.57 -1.89 19.09
N ALA A 446 31.36 -0.84 18.29
CA ALA A 446 30.48 -0.89 17.14
C ALA A 446 30.92 -1.96 16.10
N PHE A 447 32.25 -2.05 15.83
CA PHE A 447 32.81 -3.08 14.98
C PHE A 447 32.67 -4.47 15.60
N GLY A 448 32.95 -4.61 16.90
CA GLY A 448 32.81 -5.87 17.62
C GLY A 448 31.37 -6.40 17.61
N ILE A 449 30.35 -5.54 17.69
CA ILE A 449 28.95 -5.94 17.59
C ILE A 449 28.63 -6.33 16.16
N THR A 450 28.76 -5.43 15.19
CA THR A 450 28.26 -5.65 13.83
C THR A 450 29.14 -6.61 13.04
N GLY A 451 30.44 -6.40 13.06
CA GLY A 451 31.42 -7.28 12.42
C GLY A 451 31.52 -8.64 13.13
N GLY A 452 31.41 -8.64 14.47
CA GLY A 452 31.41 -9.88 15.26
C GLY A 452 30.23 -10.79 14.96
N ILE A 453 29.01 -10.25 14.79
CA ILE A 453 27.83 -11.01 14.34
C ILE A 453 28.09 -11.62 12.95
N CYS A 454 28.57 -10.82 12.00
CA CYS A 454 28.87 -11.32 10.66
C CYS A 454 29.96 -12.42 10.71
N LEU A 455 31.03 -12.22 11.45
CA LEU A 455 32.11 -13.19 11.60
C LEU A 455 31.61 -14.50 12.24
N LEU A 456 30.81 -14.42 13.29
CA LEU A 456 30.18 -15.58 13.93
C LEU A 456 29.41 -16.43 12.90
N LEU A 457 28.57 -15.77 12.08
CA LEU A 457 27.75 -16.45 11.08
C LEU A 457 28.55 -16.98 9.89
N VAL A 458 29.68 -16.37 9.58
CA VAL A 458 30.65 -16.94 8.60
C VAL A 458 31.27 -18.23 9.13
N ILE A 459 31.68 -18.27 10.41
CA ILE A 459 32.43 -19.38 11.00
C ILE A 459 31.48 -20.50 11.44
N ILE A 460 30.38 -20.18 12.13
CA ILE A 460 29.46 -21.11 12.75
C ILE A 460 28.02 -20.88 12.28
N PRO A 461 27.72 -21.00 10.97
CA PRO A 461 26.35 -20.83 10.49
C PRO A 461 25.41 -21.93 11.03
N GLY A 462 25.96 -23.06 11.45
CA GLY A 462 25.21 -24.21 11.96
C GLY A 462 24.45 -24.03 13.29
N ILE A 463 24.49 -22.81 13.88
CA ILE A 463 23.66 -22.45 15.03
C ILE A 463 22.17 -22.25 14.66
N LEU A 464 21.87 -22.21 13.36
CA LEU A 464 20.51 -22.04 12.82
C LEU A 464 20.04 -23.33 12.14
N ASP A 465 18.74 -23.60 12.16
CA ASP A 465 18.15 -24.85 11.63
C ASP A 465 18.05 -24.89 10.10
N PHE A 466 17.91 -23.75 9.44
CA PHE A 466 17.78 -23.61 7.99
C PHE A 466 16.63 -24.40 7.36
N LYS A 467 15.53 -24.62 8.07
CA LYS A 467 14.37 -25.35 7.55
C LYS A 467 13.03 -24.73 7.99
N LYS A 468 12.00 -25.01 7.21
CA LYS A 468 10.60 -24.79 7.57
C LYS A 468 10.04 -26.03 8.24
N THR A 469 9.04 -25.86 9.11
CA THR A 469 8.36 -26.99 9.79
C THR A 469 7.78 -28.01 8.82
N ILE A 470 7.24 -27.57 7.67
CA ILE A 470 6.70 -28.48 6.65
C ILE A 470 7.77 -29.39 6.03
N GLU A 471 9.03 -28.98 6.04
CA GLU A 471 10.15 -29.74 5.46
C GLU A 471 10.56 -30.95 6.31
N ASP A 472 10.00 -31.11 7.53
CA ASP A 472 10.18 -32.31 8.35
C ASP A 472 9.60 -33.58 7.71
N GLN A 473 8.65 -33.41 6.80
CA GLN A 473 7.98 -34.49 6.08
C GLN A 473 8.69 -34.87 4.76
N LEU A 474 9.72 -34.11 4.36
CA LEU A 474 10.43 -34.32 3.11
C LEU A 474 11.63 -35.27 3.27
N PRO A 475 12.09 -35.92 2.19
CA PRO A 475 13.25 -36.80 2.22
C PRO A 475 14.50 -36.15 2.80
N VAL A 476 15.22 -36.85 3.65
CA VAL A 476 16.41 -36.32 4.35
C VAL A 476 17.51 -35.87 3.39
N TRP A 477 17.70 -36.59 2.28
CA TRP A 477 18.70 -36.19 1.27
C TRP A 477 18.38 -34.82 0.66
N PHE A 478 17.10 -34.53 0.39
CA PHE A 478 16.65 -33.28 -0.16
C PHE A 478 16.73 -32.12 0.88
N THR A 479 16.27 -32.35 2.10
CA THR A 479 16.37 -31.36 3.18
C THR A 479 17.82 -31.02 3.54
N ASN A 480 18.74 -31.99 3.47
CA ASN A 480 20.16 -31.72 3.66
C ASN A 480 20.75 -30.85 2.55
N ALA A 481 20.32 -31.05 1.30
CA ALA A 481 20.72 -30.20 0.17
C ALA A 481 20.20 -28.77 0.35
N LEU A 482 18.92 -28.58 0.71
CA LEU A 482 18.34 -27.27 1.04
C LEU A 482 19.14 -26.53 2.11
N LYS A 483 19.44 -27.23 3.22
CA LYS A 483 20.24 -26.66 4.32
C LYS A 483 21.65 -26.28 3.89
N SER A 484 22.26 -27.05 3.01
CA SER A 484 23.60 -26.77 2.48
C SER A 484 23.61 -25.45 1.72
N ASP A 485 22.65 -25.25 0.82
CA ASP A 485 22.55 -24.06 -0.01
C ASP A 485 22.21 -22.83 0.84
N ARG A 486 21.22 -22.93 1.75
CA ARG A 486 20.84 -21.84 2.67
C ARG A 486 22.00 -21.40 3.57
N LYS A 487 22.82 -22.35 4.05
CA LYS A 487 24.05 -22.06 4.80
C LYS A 487 25.07 -21.33 3.93
N SER A 488 25.21 -21.73 2.68
CA SER A 488 26.12 -21.09 1.73
C SER A 488 25.70 -19.64 1.46
N LEU A 489 24.42 -19.40 1.21
CA LEU A 489 23.83 -18.07 0.99
C LEU A 489 24.06 -17.16 2.20
N LEU A 490 23.75 -17.63 3.42
CA LEU A 490 23.99 -16.87 4.64
C LEU A 490 25.47 -16.52 4.81
N ARG A 491 26.37 -17.51 4.64
CA ARG A 491 27.81 -17.33 4.82
C ARG A 491 28.38 -16.31 3.84
N SER A 492 27.99 -16.40 2.58
CA SER A 492 28.40 -15.48 1.52
C SER A 492 28.01 -14.03 1.84
N ASP A 493 26.76 -13.80 2.24
CA ASP A 493 26.27 -12.46 2.56
C ASP A 493 26.81 -11.93 3.89
N ALA A 494 27.02 -12.80 4.89
CA ALA A 494 27.68 -12.41 6.12
C ALA A 494 29.12 -11.95 5.86
N PHE A 495 29.85 -12.65 4.99
CA PHE A 495 31.21 -12.27 4.57
C PHE A 495 31.21 -10.95 3.79
N ARG A 496 30.27 -10.77 2.84
CA ARG A 496 30.08 -9.52 2.10
C ARG A 496 29.81 -8.33 3.06
N SER A 497 28.87 -8.50 3.98
CA SER A 497 28.53 -7.47 4.97
C SER A 497 29.69 -7.16 5.89
N LEU A 498 30.47 -8.17 6.32
CA LEU A 498 31.70 -7.97 7.08
C LEU A 498 32.73 -7.12 6.30
N GLY A 499 32.87 -7.34 4.99
CA GLY A 499 33.74 -6.55 4.13
C GLY A 499 33.38 -5.06 4.10
N PHE A 500 32.10 -4.74 3.93
CA PHE A 500 31.61 -3.35 3.95
C PHE A 500 31.74 -2.69 5.35
N ILE A 501 31.50 -3.45 6.42
CA ILE A 501 31.71 -2.97 7.79
C ILE A 501 33.20 -2.73 8.06
N ALA A 502 34.07 -3.65 7.66
CA ALA A 502 35.51 -3.51 7.82
C ALA A 502 36.05 -2.29 7.05
N PHE A 503 35.53 -2.04 5.84
CA PHE A 503 35.87 -0.85 5.07
C PHE A 503 35.66 0.44 5.86
N ILE A 504 34.44 0.70 6.31
CA ILE A 504 34.11 1.95 7.04
C ILE A 504 34.86 2.00 8.39
N PHE A 505 34.99 0.87 9.09
CA PHE A 505 35.75 0.78 10.31
C PHE A 505 37.22 1.20 10.09
N ILE A 506 37.90 0.65 9.08
CA ILE A 506 39.27 0.98 8.72
C ILE A 506 39.39 2.47 8.39
N MET A 507 38.48 3.01 7.58
CA MET A 507 38.49 4.42 7.21
C MET A 507 38.45 5.34 8.45
N LEU A 508 37.59 5.03 9.41
CA LEU A 508 37.47 5.81 10.64
C LEU A 508 38.62 5.54 11.62
N PHE A 509 39.07 4.29 11.77
CA PHE A 509 40.12 3.89 12.71
C PHE A 509 41.48 4.48 12.36
N PHE A 510 41.85 4.53 11.07
CA PHE A 510 43.08 5.15 10.61
C PHE A 510 42.95 6.64 10.33
N ASN A 511 41.82 7.25 10.70
CA ASN A 511 41.53 8.68 10.55
C ASN A 511 41.73 9.18 9.11
N VAL A 512 41.35 8.39 8.14
CA VAL A 512 41.48 8.70 6.72
C VAL A 512 40.80 10.04 6.37
N PRO A 513 39.66 10.45 6.98
CA PRO A 513 39.06 11.76 6.72
C PRO A 513 39.98 12.96 6.96
N LYS A 514 41.04 12.82 7.78
CA LYS A 514 42.07 13.85 7.96
C LYS A 514 43.24 13.73 7.00
N ARG A 515 43.40 12.59 6.31
CA ARG A 515 44.52 12.33 5.38
C ARG A 515 44.14 12.62 3.92
N ILE A 516 42.89 12.52 3.58
CA ILE A 516 42.30 12.92 2.28
C ILE A 516 41.38 14.13 2.49
N SER A 517 40.95 14.78 1.44
CA SER A 517 39.95 15.84 1.59
C SER A 517 38.66 15.27 2.22
N ALA A 518 38.02 16.04 3.08
CA ALA A 518 36.74 15.65 3.68
C ALA A 518 35.72 15.28 2.58
N THR A 519 35.65 16.06 1.51
CA THR A 519 34.79 15.79 0.35
C THR A 519 35.09 14.44 -0.29
N GLY A 520 36.38 14.10 -0.48
CA GLY A 520 36.81 12.80 -1.02
C GLY A 520 36.37 11.62 -0.13
N PHE A 521 36.48 11.77 1.20
CA PHE A 521 36.00 10.75 2.12
C PHE A 521 34.51 10.54 2.01
N PHE A 522 33.68 11.61 2.01
CA PHE A 522 32.24 11.49 1.90
C PHE A 522 31.78 10.98 0.53
N ALA A 523 32.48 11.36 -0.56
CA ALA A 523 32.20 10.81 -1.87
C ALA A 523 32.47 9.30 -1.93
N LEU A 524 33.60 8.84 -1.35
CA LEU A 524 33.89 7.42 -1.24
C LEU A 524 32.88 6.68 -0.36
N LEU A 525 32.48 7.27 0.77
CA LEU A 525 31.45 6.69 1.64
C LEU A 525 30.11 6.57 0.93
N ALA A 526 29.66 7.61 0.24
CA ALA A 526 28.42 7.58 -0.55
C ALA A 526 28.48 6.53 -1.67
N PHE A 527 29.61 6.43 -2.37
CA PHE A 527 29.83 5.40 -3.38
C PHE A 527 29.74 3.98 -2.80
N MET A 528 30.41 3.72 -1.66
CA MET A 528 30.39 2.40 -1.03
C MET A 528 29.02 2.02 -0.48
N VAL A 529 28.25 2.97 0.06
CA VAL A 529 26.85 2.75 0.47
C VAL A 529 25.98 2.46 -0.75
N THR A 530 26.15 3.20 -1.83
CA THR A 530 25.44 2.93 -3.08
C THR A 530 25.74 1.54 -3.61
N LEU A 531 27.01 1.14 -3.59
CA LEU A 531 27.46 -0.18 -4.05
C LEU A 531 26.89 -1.31 -3.17
N ASP A 532 26.95 -1.16 -1.84
CA ASP A 532 26.43 -2.12 -0.88
C ASP A 532 24.94 -2.38 -1.11
N LEU A 533 24.15 -1.33 -1.28
CA LEU A 533 22.71 -1.44 -1.51
C LEU A 533 22.38 -1.94 -2.92
N ALA A 534 23.00 -1.39 -3.95
CA ALA A 534 22.73 -1.75 -5.34
C ALA A 534 23.05 -3.22 -5.65
N ILE A 535 24.08 -3.81 -5.03
CA ILE A 535 24.40 -5.24 -5.16
C ILE A 535 23.24 -6.10 -4.65
N VAL A 536 22.61 -5.70 -3.54
CA VAL A 536 21.48 -6.45 -2.95
C VAL A 536 20.22 -6.19 -3.74
N ASP A 537 19.92 -4.93 -4.05
CA ASP A 537 18.71 -4.54 -4.77
C ASP A 537 18.63 -5.18 -6.15
N SER A 538 19.77 -5.32 -6.85
CA SER A 538 19.84 -5.96 -8.18
C SER A 538 19.42 -7.43 -8.19
N ARG A 539 19.36 -8.09 -7.05
CA ARG A 539 18.83 -9.46 -6.92
C ARG A 539 17.30 -9.49 -7.02
N TYR A 540 16.63 -8.47 -6.45
CA TYR A 540 15.20 -8.41 -6.30
C TYR A 540 14.52 -7.45 -7.29
N PHE A 541 15.32 -6.58 -7.89
CA PHE A 541 14.91 -5.63 -8.91
C PHE A 541 15.92 -5.64 -10.06
N SER A 542 15.63 -6.45 -11.08
CA SER A 542 16.55 -6.78 -12.18
C SER A 542 15.93 -6.46 -13.54
N LYS A 543 16.59 -6.88 -14.61
CA LYS A 543 16.07 -6.71 -15.99
C LYS A 543 14.67 -7.32 -16.20
N GLN A 544 14.32 -8.37 -15.45
CA GLN A 544 13.02 -9.03 -15.54
C GLN A 544 11.85 -8.16 -15.06
N ASN A 545 12.16 -7.12 -14.27
CA ASN A 545 11.15 -6.16 -13.80
C ASN A 545 10.80 -5.09 -14.85
N TYR A 546 11.42 -5.12 -16.02
CA TYR A 546 11.16 -4.18 -17.08
C TYR A 546 10.54 -4.87 -18.29
N VAL A 547 9.57 -4.19 -18.89
CA VAL A 547 8.93 -4.61 -20.15
C VAL A 547 8.84 -3.42 -21.10
N PRO A 548 8.79 -3.65 -22.42
CA PRO A 548 8.42 -2.59 -23.35
C PRO A 548 7.09 -1.94 -22.97
N GLU A 549 6.96 -0.63 -23.12
CA GLU A 549 5.75 0.11 -22.72
C GLU A 549 4.47 -0.49 -23.34
N ALA A 550 4.54 -0.93 -24.58
CA ALA A 550 3.42 -1.59 -25.27
C ALA A 550 2.99 -2.93 -24.63
N MET A 551 3.81 -3.55 -23.78
CA MET A 551 3.52 -4.81 -23.09
C MET A 551 3.24 -4.64 -21.60
N ALA A 552 3.30 -3.42 -21.08
CA ALA A 552 3.20 -3.14 -19.64
C ALA A 552 1.82 -3.51 -19.06
N ALA A 553 0.77 -3.46 -19.87
CA ALA A 553 -0.59 -3.83 -19.50
C ALA A 553 -1.22 -4.51 -20.71
N ASP A 554 -0.95 -5.81 -20.88
CA ASP A 554 -1.59 -6.57 -21.96
C ASP A 554 -3.01 -6.97 -21.53
N PHE A 555 -3.97 -6.19 -21.99
CA PHE A 555 -5.40 -6.49 -21.90
C PHE A 555 -5.96 -6.86 -23.28
N THR A 556 -5.22 -7.62 -24.06
CA THR A 556 -5.75 -8.16 -25.33
C THR A 556 -6.98 -9.02 -25.03
N PRO A 557 -8.15 -8.71 -25.63
CA PRO A 557 -9.37 -9.47 -25.34
C PRO A 557 -9.22 -10.91 -25.79
N SER A 558 -9.56 -11.84 -24.91
CA SER A 558 -9.60 -13.27 -25.22
C SER A 558 -10.72 -13.60 -26.22
N ALA A 559 -10.72 -14.80 -26.76
CA ALA A 559 -11.82 -15.26 -27.61
C ALA A 559 -13.15 -15.31 -26.85
N ALA A 560 -13.11 -15.57 -25.54
CA ALA A 560 -14.27 -15.49 -24.65
C ALA A 560 -14.80 -14.05 -24.55
N ASP A 561 -13.92 -13.07 -24.31
CA ASP A 561 -14.30 -11.65 -24.23
C ASP A 561 -14.89 -11.15 -25.55
N ASN A 562 -14.28 -11.52 -26.67
CA ASN A 562 -14.78 -11.17 -28.01
C ASN A 562 -16.17 -11.73 -28.28
N ARG A 563 -16.48 -12.94 -27.79
CA ARG A 563 -17.83 -13.54 -27.92
C ARG A 563 -18.85 -12.74 -27.09
N ILE A 564 -18.52 -12.41 -25.84
CA ILE A 564 -19.40 -11.69 -24.91
C ILE A 564 -19.66 -10.25 -25.41
N SER A 565 -18.65 -9.58 -25.93
CA SER A 565 -18.72 -8.18 -26.38
C SER A 565 -19.65 -7.96 -27.60
N GLN A 566 -20.13 -9.02 -28.24
CA GLN A 566 -21.14 -8.94 -29.28
C GLN A 566 -22.51 -8.52 -28.71
N ASP A 567 -22.81 -8.86 -27.48
CA ASP A 567 -24.00 -8.39 -26.77
C ASP A 567 -23.80 -6.94 -26.29
N LYS A 568 -24.62 -6.03 -26.75
CA LYS A 568 -24.57 -4.60 -26.40
C LYS A 568 -25.54 -4.20 -25.29
N SER A 569 -26.24 -5.16 -24.70
CA SER A 569 -27.12 -4.90 -23.58
C SER A 569 -26.29 -4.62 -22.29
N TYR A 570 -26.94 -4.11 -21.26
CA TYR A 570 -26.30 -3.92 -19.96
C TYR A 570 -26.44 -5.20 -19.11
N TYR A 571 -25.34 -5.83 -18.78
CA TYR A 571 -25.24 -7.08 -17.99
C TYR A 571 -23.94 -7.13 -17.21
N ARG A 572 -23.79 -8.14 -16.36
CA ARG A 572 -22.54 -8.46 -15.69
C ARG A 572 -21.98 -9.82 -16.09
N VAL A 573 -20.66 -9.93 -15.95
CA VAL A 573 -19.89 -11.13 -16.24
C VAL A 573 -19.30 -11.66 -14.95
N PHE A 574 -19.40 -12.97 -14.75
CA PHE A 574 -18.77 -13.67 -13.65
C PHE A 574 -17.61 -14.54 -14.15
N ASN A 575 -16.40 -14.22 -13.76
CA ASN A 575 -15.22 -15.04 -14.04
C ASN A 575 -15.00 -16.02 -12.88
N LEU A 576 -15.18 -17.30 -13.15
CA LEU A 576 -15.07 -18.36 -12.14
C LEU A 576 -13.64 -18.56 -11.64
N ASN A 577 -12.64 -18.27 -12.48
CA ASN A 577 -11.22 -18.48 -12.16
C ASN A 577 -10.49 -17.22 -11.68
N GLY A 578 -11.09 -16.03 -11.85
CA GLY A 578 -10.43 -14.76 -11.61
C GLY A 578 -11.33 -13.72 -10.92
N PHE A 579 -12.03 -14.10 -9.84
CA PHE A 579 -12.91 -13.18 -9.13
C PHE A 579 -12.19 -11.94 -8.58
N TYR A 580 -10.97 -12.10 -8.07
CA TYR A 580 -10.16 -11.02 -7.51
C TYR A 580 -9.14 -10.43 -8.50
N GLU A 581 -9.37 -10.62 -9.79
CA GLU A 581 -8.54 -10.07 -10.86
C GLU A 581 -9.29 -8.98 -11.63
N ALA A 582 -8.54 -8.01 -12.16
CA ALA A 582 -9.13 -6.87 -12.86
C ALA A 582 -9.31 -7.11 -14.38
N THR A 583 -8.85 -8.22 -14.93
CA THR A 583 -8.94 -8.51 -16.38
C THR A 583 -10.39 -8.47 -16.86
N THR A 584 -11.30 -9.11 -16.12
CA THR A 584 -12.72 -9.09 -16.45
C THR A 584 -13.31 -7.68 -16.36
N SER A 585 -12.90 -6.88 -15.36
CA SER A 585 -13.37 -5.49 -15.20
C SER A 585 -12.88 -4.55 -16.29
N TYR A 586 -11.77 -4.88 -16.95
CA TYR A 586 -11.26 -4.12 -18.09
C TYR A 586 -12.17 -4.23 -19.31
N HIS A 587 -12.74 -5.41 -19.56
CA HIS A 587 -13.54 -5.69 -20.75
C HIS A 587 -15.05 -5.62 -20.51
N HIS A 588 -15.51 -5.89 -19.27
CA HIS A 588 -16.92 -6.10 -18.95
C HIS A 588 -17.28 -5.51 -17.58
N ASN A 589 -18.57 -5.31 -17.31
CA ASN A 589 -19.04 -5.10 -15.93
C ASN A 589 -18.92 -6.43 -15.19
N SER A 590 -18.04 -6.49 -14.19
CA SER A 590 -17.66 -7.72 -13.49
C SER A 590 -18.36 -7.86 -12.14
N LEU A 591 -18.71 -9.12 -11.77
CA LEU A 591 -19.03 -9.43 -10.38
C LEU A 591 -17.79 -9.36 -9.49
N GLY A 592 -16.61 -9.63 -10.04
CA GLY A 592 -15.32 -9.55 -9.37
C GLY A 592 -14.60 -8.23 -9.62
N GLY A 593 -13.29 -8.22 -9.37
CA GLY A 593 -12.41 -7.08 -9.62
C GLY A 593 -11.26 -7.01 -8.63
N TYR A 594 -10.44 -5.98 -8.76
CA TYR A 594 -9.28 -5.79 -7.91
C TYR A 594 -9.38 -4.51 -7.09
N SER A 595 -9.43 -4.63 -5.77
CA SER A 595 -9.32 -3.50 -4.84
C SER A 595 -8.93 -3.98 -3.44
N GLY A 596 -8.07 -3.22 -2.77
CA GLY A 596 -7.72 -3.41 -1.36
C GLY A 596 -8.84 -3.08 -0.38
N ILE A 597 -9.95 -2.52 -0.87
CA ILE A 597 -11.14 -2.18 -0.06
C ILE A 597 -12.41 -2.50 -0.85
N ARG A 598 -13.35 -3.19 -0.22
CA ARG A 598 -14.60 -3.66 -0.85
C ARG A 598 -15.78 -3.40 0.06
N LEU A 599 -16.98 -3.30 -0.51
CA LEU A 599 -18.21 -3.16 0.27
C LEU A 599 -18.43 -4.42 1.11
N LYS A 600 -18.70 -4.22 2.40
CA LYS A 600 -18.80 -5.30 3.38
C LYS A 600 -19.86 -6.32 3.03
N ARG A 601 -21.11 -5.87 2.76
CA ARG A 601 -22.21 -6.76 2.44
C ARG A 601 -21.97 -7.55 1.15
N TYR A 602 -21.27 -6.94 0.18
CA TYR A 602 -20.88 -7.65 -1.04
C TYR A 602 -19.82 -8.73 -0.77
N GLN A 603 -18.85 -8.44 0.09
CA GLN A 603 -17.87 -9.45 0.51
C GLN A 603 -18.53 -10.59 1.31
N GLU A 604 -19.45 -10.27 2.20
CA GLU A 604 -20.21 -11.26 2.98
C GLU A 604 -21.09 -12.15 2.07
N LEU A 605 -21.70 -11.55 1.05
CA LEU A 605 -22.47 -12.28 0.03
C LEU A 605 -21.56 -13.21 -0.79
N TYR A 606 -20.34 -12.72 -1.14
CA TYR A 606 -19.34 -13.55 -1.83
C TYR A 606 -18.93 -14.74 -0.97
N ASP A 607 -18.52 -14.48 0.28
CA ASP A 607 -18.00 -15.52 1.18
C ASP A 607 -19.06 -16.60 1.52
N SER A 608 -20.36 -16.25 1.47
CA SER A 608 -21.45 -17.14 1.92
C SER A 608 -22.22 -17.78 0.77
N ALA A 609 -22.37 -17.11 -0.34
CA ALA A 609 -23.26 -17.54 -1.42
C ALA A 609 -22.59 -17.60 -2.80
N ILE A 610 -21.91 -16.52 -3.25
CA ILE A 610 -21.34 -16.50 -4.61
C ILE A 610 -20.24 -17.55 -4.75
N SER A 611 -19.35 -17.72 -3.74
CA SER A 611 -18.29 -18.73 -3.77
C SER A 611 -18.86 -20.15 -3.76
N ARG A 612 -19.89 -20.39 -2.96
CA ARG A 612 -20.61 -21.68 -2.93
C ARG A 612 -21.27 -21.97 -4.29
N ASP A 613 -22.01 -20.99 -4.84
CA ASP A 613 -22.65 -21.13 -6.16
C ASP A 613 -21.60 -21.43 -7.24
N ALA A 614 -20.39 -20.85 -7.18
CA ALA A 614 -19.31 -21.15 -8.10
C ALA A 614 -18.80 -22.59 -7.97
N GLU A 615 -18.59 -23.09 -6.75
CA GLU A 615 -18.16 -24.47 -6.49
C GLU A 615 -19.23 -25.48 -6.93
N GLU A 616 -20.50 -25.24 -6.61
CA GLU A 616 -21.61 -26.10 -7.02
C GLU A 616 -21.79 -26.10 -8.54
N LEU A 617 -21.57 -24.96 -9.21
CA LEU A 617 -21.66 -24.85 -10.67
C LEU A 617 -20.63 -25.72 -11.40
N TYR A 618 -19.41 -25.85 -10.86
CA TYR A 618 -18.42 -26.78 -11.40
C TYR A 618 -18.85 -28.25 -11.21
N ALA A 619 -19.42 -28.58 -10.04
CA ALA A 619 -19.90 -29.93 -9.77
C ALA A 619 -21.09 -30.28 -10.64
N ASP A 620 -22.08 -29.40 -10.76
CA ASP A 620 -23.29 -29.61 -11.57
C ASP A 620 -22.94 -29.70 -13.06
N ALA A 621 -22.01 -28.86 -13.56
CA ALA A 621 -21.52 -28.92 -14.95
C ALA A 621 -20.87 -30.28 -15.30
N SER A 622 -20.25 -30.92 -14.32
CA SER A 622 -19.64 -32.24 -14.48
C SER A 622 -20.68 -33.37 -14.42
N ALA A 623 -21.84 -33.12 -13.81
CA ALA A 623 -22.91 -34.12 -13.62
C ALA A 623 -23.93 -34.17 -14.75
N GLY A 624 -24.09 -33.08 -15.52
CA GLY A 624 -25.06 -33.02 -16.64
C GLY A 624 -25.45 -31.59 -17.07
N PRO A 625 -26.61 -31.45 -17.71
CA PRO A 625 -27.10 -30.12 -18.14
C PRO A 625 -27.35 -29.19 -16.97
N LEU A 626 -26.79 -27.97 -17.04
CA LEU A 626 -26.89 -26.97 -15.99
C LEU A 626 -28.29 -26.36 -15.92
N ASN A 627 -28.86 -26.32 -14.71
CA ASN A 627 -30.07 -25.56 -14.41
C ASN A 627 -29.69 -24.22 -13.74
N MET A 628 -29.55 -23.16 -14.55
CA MET A 628 -29.17 -21.84 -14.06
C MET A 628 -30.20 -21.18 -13.12
N ALA A 629 -31.45 -21.62 -13.10
CA ALA A 629 -32.47 -21.13 -12.15
C ALA A 629 -32.12 -21.46 -10.69
N LYS A 630 -31.28 -22.46 -10.43
CA LYS A 630 -30.78 -22.84 -9.09
C LYS A 630 -29.94 -21.73 -8.43
N TYR A 631 -29.24 -20.91 -9.22
CA TYR A 631 -28.26 -19.95 -8.73
C TYR A 631 -28.86 -18.56 -8.58
N GLY A 632 -29.78 -18.43 -7.62
CA GLY A 632 -30.57 -17.19 -7.40
C GLY A 632 -29.71 -15.95 -7.16
N VAL A 633 -28.57 -16.09 -6.48
CA VAL A 633 -27.67 -14.97 -6.18
C VAL A 633 -26.95 -14.47 -7.44
N LEU A 634 -26.49 -15.36 -8.30
CA LEU A 634 -25.90 -14.96 -9.59
C LEU A 634 -26.98 -14.33 -10.50
N ASN A 635 -28.21 -14.85 -10.45
CA ASN A 635 -29.31 -14.35 -11.26
C ASN A 635 -29.72 -12.93 -10.86
N MET A 636 -29.85 -12.62 -9.54
CA MET A 636 -30.18 -11.28 -9.07
C MET A 636 -29.10 -10.24 -9.34
N LEU A 637 -27.82 -10.67 -9.39
CA LEU A 637 -26.70 -9.82 -9.75
C LEU A 637 -26.58 -9.61 -11.27
N ASN A 638 -27.53 -10.11 -12.07
CA ASN A 638 -27.55 -10.04 -13.54
C ASN A 638 -26.28 -10.64 -14.18
N ALA A 639 -25.77 -11.76 -13.61
CA ALA A 639 -24.65 -12.50 -14.19
C ALA A 639 -25.13 -13.23 -15.46
N LYS A 640 -25.18 -12.50 -16.58
CA LYS A 640 -25.68 -13.02 -17.87
C LYS A 640 -24.66 -13.93 -18.56
N TYR A 641 -23.38 -13.72 -18.32
CA TYR A 641 -22.28 -14.54 -18.83
C TYR A 641 -21.36 -14.98 -17.72
N LEU A 642 -20.92 -16.25 -17.79
CA LEU A 642 -19.94 -16.85 -16.91
C LEU A 642 -18.74 -17.31 -17.74
N ILE A 643 -17.52 -16.94 -17.32
CA ILE A 643 -16.27 -17.29 -17.97
C ILE A 643 -15.56 -18.34 -17.12
N TYR A 644 -15.14 -19.46 -17.74
CA TYR A 644 -14.33 -20.49 -17.08
C TYR A 644 -13.02 -20.82 -17.86
N GLY A 645 -12.69 -20.00 -18.85
CA GLY A 645 -11.46 -20.07 -19.63
C GLY A 645 -11.39 -18.97 -20.67
N THR A 646 -10.36 -18.98 -21.52
CA THR A 646 -10.08 -17.91 -22.50
C THR A 646 -10.68 -18.16 -23.88
N GLU A 647 -11.13 -19.41 -24.16
CA GLU A 647 -11.66 -19.77 -25.46
C GLU A 647 -13.14 -19.39 -25.61
N ALA A 648 -13.59 -19.16 -26.85
CA ALA A 648 -14.96 -18.74 -27.13
C ALA A 648 -16.02 -19.77 -26.65
N ASN A 649 -15.72 -21.06 -26.61
CA ASN A 649 -16.59 -22.11 -26.11
C ASN A 649 -16.55 -22.23 -24.57
N GLN A 650 -15.65 -21.51 -23.89
CA GLN A 650 -15.52 -21.46 -22.43
C GLN A 650 -16.32 -20.31 -21.81
N VAL A 651 -17.40 -19.92 -22.45
CA VAL A 651 -18.39 -18.95 -21.98
C VAL A 651 -19.75 -19.64 -21.87
N LEU A 652 -20.34 -19.58 -20.68
CA LEU A 652 -21.70 -20.00 -20.42
C LEU A 652 -22.63 -18.80 -20.42
N GLN A 653 -23.70 -18.83 -21.21
CA GLN A 653 -24.77 -17.83 -21.13
C GLN A 653 -25.80 -18.28 -20.11
N ASN A 654 -26.16 -17.38 -19.19
CA ASN A 654 -27.17 -17.62 -18.16
C ASN A 654 -28.53 -17.06 -18.59
N PRO A 655 -29.48 -17.88 -19.04
CA PRO A 655 -30.81 -17.44 -19.43
C PRO A 655 -31.70 -17.10 -18.23
N ALA A 656 -31.31 -17.49 -17.01
CA ALA A 656 -32.08 -17.24 -15.80
C ALA A 656 -31.71 -15.92 -15.12
N ALA A 657 -30.75 -15.15 -15.63
CA ALA A 657 -30.40 -13.83 -15.08
C ALA A 657 -31.64 -12.93 -15.01
N ASN A 658 -31.86 -12.27 -13.85
CA ASN A 658 -33.08 -11.48 -13.61
C ASN A 658 -33.16 -10.20 -14.47
N GLY A 659 -32.07 -9.78 -15.09
CA GLY A 659 -31.97 -8.53 -15.84
C GLY A 659 -31.58 -7.37 -14.94
N ASN A 660 -31.78 -6.14 -15.45
CA ASN A 660 -31.31 -4.93 -14.76
C ASN A 660 -32.27 -4.47 -13.66
N ALA A 661 -33.57 -4.77 -13.80
CA ALA A 661 -34.58 -4.47 -12.78
C ALA A 661 -35.85 -5.31 -13.01
N TRP A 662 -36.59 -5.61 -11.95
CA TRP A 662 -37.83 -6.41 -11.98
C TRP A 662 -38.74 -6.11 -10.81
N PHE A 663 -40.00 -6.55 -10.92
CA PHE A 663 -40.96 -6.57 -9.83
C PHE A 663 -41.08 -7.99 -9.26
N PRO A 664 -40.78 -8.24 -7.97
CA PRO A 664 -41.03 -9.52 -7.34
C PRO A 664 -42.51 -9.71 -7.06
N ASN A 665 -42.99 -10.97 -7.08
CA ASN A 665 -44.35 -11.31 -6.79
C ASN A 665 -44.63 -11.48 -5.27
N GLU A 666 -43.58 -11.66 -4.47
CA GLU A 666 -43.62 -11.89 -3.04
C GLU A 666 -42.53 -11.10 -2.33
N ILE A 667 -42.82 -10.60 -1.13
CA ILE A 667 -41.83 -9.97 -0.25
C ILE A 667 -41.76 -10.78 1.04
N GLN A 668 -40.61 -11.34 1.33
CA GLN A 668 -40.32 -12.01 2.60
C GLN A 668 -39.61 -11.05 3.55
N SER A 669 -40.27 -10.74 4.65
CA SER A 669 -39.70 -9.91 5.71
C SER A 669 -38.89 -10.77 6.67
N VAL A 670 -37.67 -10.30 6.99
CA VAL A 670 -36.76 -10.90 7.98
C VAL A 670 -36.37 -9.87 9.03
N ASN A 671 -35.84 -10.34 10.16
CA ASN A 671 -35.51 -9.47 11.30
C ASN A 671 -34.01 -9.31 11.57
N SER A 672 -33.17 -9.93 10.77
CA SER A 672 -31.71 -9.86 10.94
C SER A 672 -30.97 -10.01 9.61
N ALA A 673 -29.73 -9.51 9.58
CA ALA A 673 -28.86 -9.67 8.43
C ALA A 673 -28.49 -11.14 8.17
N ASN A 674 -28.41 -11.97 9.21
CA ASN A 674 -28.17 -13.41 9.07
C ASN A 674 -29.30 -14.10 8.34
N GLU A 675 -30.56 -13.81 8.74
CA GLU A 675 -31.74 -14.35 8.06
C GLU A 675 -31.83 -13.86 6.62
N GLU A 676 -31.56 -12.55 6.39
CA GLU A 676 -31.57 -11.97 5.05
C GLU A 676 -30.60 -12.71 4.13
N LEU A 677 -29.35 -12.89 4.58
CA LEU A 677 -28.29 -13.56 3.82
C LEU A 677 -28.60 -15.05 3.54
N SER A 678 -29.06 -15.77 4.55
CA SER A 678 -29.42 -17.19 4.41
C SER A 678 -30.58 -17.38 3.44
N LYS A 679 -31.64 -16.57 3.58
CA LYS A 679 -32.84 -16.65 2.73
C LYS A 679 -32.55 -16.34 1.26
N VAL A 680 -31.83 -15.25 0.99
CA VAL A 680 -31.44 -14.87 -0.37
C VAL A 680 -30.68 -15.98 -1.11
N ALA A 681 -29.88 -16.75 -0.37
CA ALA A 681 -29.12 -17.87 -0.92
C ALA A 681 -29.98 -19.10 -1.29
N GLU A 682 -31.26 -19.16 -0.88
CA GLU A 682 -32.14 -20.33 -1.01
C GLU A 682 -33.32 -20.11 -1.95
N ILE A 683 -33.63 -18.84 -2.29
CA ILE A 683 -34.88 -18.49 -2.98
C ILE A 683 -34.68 -18.26 -4.49
N ASP A 684 -35.80 -18.29 -5.22
CA ASP A 684 -35.89 -17.71 -6.55
C ASP A 684 -36.00 -16.19 -6.45
N THR A 685 -34.87 -15.50 -6.55
CA THR A 685 -34.76 -14.05 -6.40
C THR A 685 -35.50 -13.24 -7.46
N ARG A 686 -35.98 -13.86 -8.54
CA ARG A 686 -36.85 -13.21 -9.52
C ARG A 686 -38.26 -13.06 -9.01
N ARG A 687 -38.74 -14.03 -8.23
CA ARG A 687 -40.12 -14.08 -7.74
C ARG A 687 -40.26 -13.51 -6.34
N VAL A 688 -39.26 -13.69 -5.52
CA VAL A 688 -39.30 -13.34 -4.09
C VAL A 688 -38.20 -12.35 -3.78
N ALA A 689 -38.49 -11.24 -3.13
CA ALA A 689 -37.57 -10.32 -2.52
C ALA A 689 -37.47 -10.53 -1.02
N VAL A 690 -36.28 -10.49 -0.47
CA VAL A 690 -36.04 -10.53 0.99
C VAL A 690 -35.65 -9.15 1.49
N VAL A 691 -36.33 -8.70 2.57
CA VAL A 691 -36.13 -7.38 3.16
C VAL A 691 -35.98 -7.47 4.67
N ASP A 692 -34.90 -6.93 5.20
CA ASP A 692 -34.68 -6.72 6.63
C ASP A 692 -35.60 -5.55 7.12
N GLN A 693 -36.74 -5.88 7.66
CA GLN A 693 -37.74 -4.89 8.12
C GLN A 693 -37.28 -4.06 9.30
N VAL A 694 -36.39 -4.57 10.14
CA VAL A 694 -35.83 -3.82 11.27
C VAL A 694 -35.01 -2.63 10.78
N LYS A 695 -34.27 -2.83 9.70
CA LYS A 695 -33.40 -1.80 9.11
C LYS A 695 -34.11 -0.93 8.09
N MET A 696 -34.90 -1.52 7.20
CA MET A 696 -35.48 -0.82 6.05
C MET A 696 -36.83 -0.22 6.28
N LYS A 697 -37.65 -0.80 7.16
CA LYS A 697 -39.04 -0.34 7.46
C LYS A 697 -39.87 -0.14 6.18
N LEU A 698 -39.71 -1.06 5.23
CA LEU A 698 -40.37 -1.02 3.94
C LEU A 698 -41.90 -1.12 4.10
N GLN A 699 -42.65 -0.28 3.40
CA GLN A 699 -44.11 -0.31 3.35
C GLN A 699 -44.66 -0.76 1.99
N ALA A 700 -43.80 -0.88 0.98
CA ALA A 700 -44.18 -1.31 -0.37
C ALA A 700 -44.77 -2.72 -0.36
N LYS A 701 -45.70 -2.95 -1.27
CA LYS A 701 -46.34 -4.25 -1.49
C LYS A 701 -45.65 -4.97 -2.64
N ALA A 702 -45.80 -6.28 -2.68
CA ALA A 702 -45.41 -7.06 -3.87
C ALA A 702 -46.28 -6.65 -5.06
N ASN A 703 -45.71 -6.70 -6.25
CA ASN A 703 -46.43 -6.41 -7.49
C ASN A 703 -47.39 -7.58 -7.81
N THR A 704 -48.63 -7.25 -8.20
CA THR A 704 -49.65 -8.25 -8.61
C THR A 704 -49.93 -8.25 -10.11
N ASP A 705 -49.31 -7.34 -10.86
CA ASP A 705 -49.47 -7.22 -12.29
C ASP A 705 -48.45 -8.10 -13.02
N SER A 706 -48.92 -9.15 -13.67
CA SER A 706 -48.04 -10.07 -14.41
C SER A 706 -47.43 -9.46 -15.66
N ALA A 707 -47.93 -8.31 -16.14
CA ALA A 707 -47.43 -7.58 -17.27
C ALA A 707 -46.43 -6.47 -16.87
N ALA A 708 -46.22 -6.27 -15.57
CA ALA A 708 -45.36 -5.23 -15.06
C ALA A 708 -43.91 -5.41 -15.50
N VAL A 709 -43.28 -4.31 -15.91
CA VAL A 709 -41.90 -4.31 -16.40
C VAL A 709 -41.16 -3.05 -15.95
N ILE A 710 -39.86 -3.20 -15.68
CA ILE A 710 -38.91 -2.11 -15.52
C ILE A 710 -37.84 -2.26 -16.60
N ARG A 711 -37.71 -1.26 -17.47
CA ARG A 711 -36.73 -1.24 -18.55
C ARG A 711 -35.58 -0.35 -18.21
N PHE A 712 -34.37 -0.85 -18.36
CA PHE A 712 -33.13 -0.06 -18.32
C PHE A 712 -33.03 0.78 -19.62
N ILE A 713 -32.72 2.07 -19.46
CA ILE A 713 -32.61 3.00 -20.58
C ILE A 713 -31.16 3.39 -20.82
N GLU A 714 -30.49 3.96 -19.79
CA GLU A 714 -29.14 4.50 -19.92
C GLU A 714 -28.43 4.56 -18.59
N LYS A 715 -27.09 4.49 -18.60
CA LYS A 715 -26.27 4.76 -17.42
C LYS A 715 -25.02 5.59 -17.74
N LYS A 716 -24.59 6.36 -16.73
CA LYS A 716 -23.26 6.97 -16.61
C LYS A 716 -22.66 6.54 -15.27
N PRO A 717 -21.34 6.64 -15.05
CA PRO A 717 -20.71 6.27 -13.77
C PRO A 717 -21.13 7.13 -12.57
N TYR A 718 -22.23 7.82 -12.61
CA TYR A 718 -22.87 8.56 -11.51
C TYR A 718 -24.36 8.71 -11.68
N TRP A 719 -24.96 8.19 -12.77
CA TRP A 719 -26.36 8.37 -13.08
C TRP A 719 -26.91 7.16 -13.84
N GLN A 720 -28.19 6.80 -13.58
CA GLN A 720 -28.89 5.69 -14.22
C GLN A 720 -30.33 6.06 -14.44
N LYS A 721 -30.91 5.64 -15.58
CA LYS A 721 -32.30 5.88 -15.96
C LYS A 721 -33.03 4.61 -16.31
N TYR A 722 -34.23 4.49 -15.78
CA TYR A 722 -35.15 3.38 -16.06
C TYR A 722 -36.54 3.92 -16.38
N GLU A 723 -37.36 3.10 -17.04
CA GLU A 723 -38.78 3.30 -17.23
C GLU A 723 -39.53 2.10 -16.67
N SER A 724 -40.58 2.36 -15.88
CA SER A 724 -41.47 1.33 -15.36
C SER A 724 -42.87 1.45 -15.94
N GLU A 725 -43.56 0.32 -16.08
CA GLU A 725 -44.94 0.22 -16.45
C GLU A 725 -45.59 -0.91 -15.63
N SER A 726 -46.58 -0.58 -14.78
CA SER A 726 -47.29 -1.53 -13.95
C SER A 726 -48.70 -1.02 -13.61
N ALA A 727 -49.71 -1.83 -13.74
CA ALA A 727 -51.06 -1.48 -13.35
C ALA A 727 -51.28 -1.42 -11.84
N SER A 728 -50.49 -2.17 -11.06
CA SER A 728 -50.59 -2.24 -9.58
C SER A 728 -49.53 -1.47 -8.84
N GLY A 729 -48.44 -1.09 -9.48
CA GLY A 729 -47.26 -0.60 -8.79
C GLY A 729 -46.59 -1.67 -7.90
N GLY A 730 -45.77 -1.25 -6.94
CA GLY A 730 -45.15 -2.14 -5.93
C GLY A 730 -43.64 -2.03 -5.83
N LEU A 731 -43.01 -2.95 -5.08
CA LEU A 731 -41.59 -2.98 -4.89
C LEU A 731 -40.86 -3.32 -6.21
N GLY A 732 -40.08 -2.40 -6.72
CA GLY A 732 -39.16 -2.67 -7.83
C GLY A 732 -37.73 -2.94 -7.32
N ILE A 733 -37.13 -4.04 -7.75
CA ILE A 733 -35.72 -4.39 -7.44
C ILE A 733 -34.84 -4.00 -8.61
N PHE A 734 -33.68 -3.40 -8.31
CA PHE A 734 -32.69 -3.02 -9.30
C PHE A 734 -31.42 -3.83 -9.04
N SER A 735 -30.88 -4.47 -10.07
CA SER A 735 -29.61 -5.22 -10.00
C SER A 735 -28.41 -4.26 -9.84
N GLU A 736 -28.49 -3.38 -8.84
CA GLU A 736 -27.51 -2.36 -8.51
C GLU A 736 -27.19 -2.39 -7.02
N ILE A 737 -25.88 -2.30 -6.70
CA ILE A 737 -25.45 -2.42 -5.31
C ILE A 737 -25.95 -1.23 -4.47
N TYR A 738 -26.61 -1.54 -3.35
CA TYR A 738 -27.02 -0.55 -2.37
C TYR A 738 -25.83 0.02 -1.62
N TYR A 739 -25.73 1.34 -1.64
CA TYR A 739 -24.79 2.09 -0.81
C TYR A 739 -25.55 3.25 -0.15
N PRO A 740 -25.52 3.38 1.19
CA PRO A 740 -26.46 4.24 1.92
C PRO A 740 -26.16 5.73 1.82
N VAL A 741 -25.04 6.12 1.16
CA VAL A 741 -24.58 7.52 1.10
C VAL A 741 -24.41 7.94 -0.35
N GLY A 742 -24.86 9.14 -0.67
CA GLY A 742 -24.62 9.80 -1.95
C GLY A 742 -25.57 9.42 -3.08
N TRP A 743 -26.28 8.30 -3.03
CA TRP A 743 -27.32 7.96 -3.99
C TRP A 743 -28.64 8.66 -3.66
N LYS A 744 -29.28 9.21 -4.67
CA LYS A 744 -30.64 9.72 -4.67
C LYS A 744 -31.43 9.07 -5.79
N ALA A 745 -32.70 8.80 -5.54
CA ALA A 745 -33.64 8.31 -6.56
C ALA A 745 -34.78 9.30 -6.75
N THR A 746 -35.23 9.45 -8.00
CA THR A 746 -36.46 10.20 -8.31
C THR A 746 -37.36 9.34 -9.17
N ILE A 747 -38.69 9.50 -8.93
CA ILE A 747 -39.74 8.97 -9.80
C ILE A 747 -40.45 10.20 -10.38
N ASP A 748 -40.43 10.36 -11.70
CA ASP A 748 -40.95 11.53 -12.42
C ASP A 748 -40.46 12.87 -11.86
N GLY A 749 -39.18 12.91 -11.46
CA GLY A 749 -38.52 14.08 -10.90
C GLY A 749 -38.75 14.29 -9.39
N THR A 750 -39.61 13.49 -8.74
CA THR A 750 -39.87 13.58 -7.29
C THR A 750 -38.95 12.63 -6.54
N GLU A 751 -38.23 13.16 -5.53
CA GLU A 751 -37.28 12.36 -4.73
C GLU A 751 -38.05 11.29 -3.93
N THR A 752 -37.55 10.03 -3.99
CA THR A 752 -38.10 8.87 -3.32
C THR A 752 -37.05 8.11 -2.52
N PRO A 753 -37.43 7.49 -1.38
CA PRO A 753 -36.49 6.71 -0.58
C PRO A 753 -35.94 5.48 -1.35
N ILE A 754 -34.65 5.22 -1.20
CA ILE A 754 -34.02 4.00 -1.68
C ILE A 754 -33.99 2.98 -0.54
N TYR A 755 -34.58 1.82 -0.76
CA TYR A 755 -34.53 0.69 0.17
C TYR A 755 -33.42 -0.30 -0.24
N ARG A 756 -32.98 -1.13 0.71
CA ARG A 756 -32.14 -2.29 0.43
C ARG A 756 -33.02 -3.54 0.47
N ALA A 757 -32.87 -4.38 -0.55
CA ALA A 757 -33.46 -5.70 -0.64
C ALA A 757 -32.40 -6.73 -1.06
N ASP A 758 -32.72 -7.99 -0.88
CA ASP A 758 -31.87 -9.12 -1.30
C ASP A 758 -30.43 -8.96 -0.83
N TYR A 759 -30.30 -8.57 0.44
CA TYR A 759 -29.02 -8.34 1.14
C TYR A 759 -28.18 -7.17 0.65
N THR A 760 -28.15 -6.89 -0.67
CA THR A 760 -27.20 -5.92 -1.26
C THR A 760 -27.75 -5.07 -2.40
N LEU A 761 -28.99 -5.29 -2.85
CA LEU A 761 -29.57 -4.58 -3.99
C LEU A 761 -30.37 -3.36 -3.60
N ARG A 762 -30.53 -2.42 -4.55
CA ARG A 762 -31.43 -1.26 -4.43
C ARG A 762 -32.85 -1.66 -4.73
N ALA A 763 -33.80 -1.05 -4.02
CA ALA A 763 -35.21 -1.20 -4.26
C ALA A 763 -35.97 0.13 -4.09
N LEU A 764 -37.04 0.31 -4.84
CA LEU A 764 -37.96 1.46 -4.74
C LEU A 764 -39.38 0.99 -4.60
N ASP A 765 -40.19 1.78 -3.90
CA ASP A 765 -41.66 1.68 -3.97
C ASP A 765 -42.15 2.48 -5.17
N ILE A 766 -42.59 1.78 -6.22
CA ILE A 766 -42.99 2.38 -7.50
C ILE A 766 -44.48 2.44 -7.59
N PRO A 767 -45.09 3.63 -7.83
CA PRO A 767 -46.55 3.77 -7.99
C PRO A 767 -47.08 2.97 -9.19
N ALA A 768 -48.40 2.80 -9.24
CA ALA A 768 -49.11 2.27 -10.42
C ALA A 768 -49.07 3.28 -11.56
N GLY A 769 -48.78 2.81 -12.80
CA GLY A 769 -48.70 3.65 -13.98
C GLY A 769 -47.42 3.45 -14.76
N LYS A 770 -47.12 4.42 -15.62
CA LYS A 770 -45.85 4.54 -16.33
C LYS A 770 -45.05 5.63 -15.68
N HIS A 771 -43.78 5.32 -15.31
CA HIS A 771 -42.93 6.24 -14.59
C HIS A 771 -41.51 6.23 -15.16
N THR A 772 -40.87 7.39 -15.12
CA THR A 772 -39.44 7.55 -15.32
C THR A 772 -38.74 7.53 -13.97
N ILE A 773 -37.76 6.68 -13.84
CA ILE A 773 -36.96 6.48 -12.60
C ILE A 773 -35.52 6.88 -12.88
N GLU A 774 -34.97 7.75 -12.05
CA GLU A 774 -33.57 8.16 -12.15
C GLU A 774 -32.85 7.99 -10.83
N PHE A 775 -31.61 7.48 -10.89
CA PHE A 775 -30.69 7.41 -9.78
C PHE A 775 -29.52 8.34 -10.05
N THR A 776 -29.12 9.16 -9.07
CA THR A 776 -27.96 10.04 -9.17
C THR A 776 -27.05 9.85 -7.97
N PHE A 777 -25.74 9.69 -8.21
CA PHE A 777 -24.71 9.54 -7.18
C PHE A 777 -23.94 10.84 -7.04
N ALA A 778 -24.12 11.54 -5.93
CA ALA A 778 -23.47 12.81 -5.64
C ALA A 778 -23.05 12.86 -4.15
N PRO A 779 -22.00 12.10 -3.75
CA PRO A 779 -21.57 12.05 -2.35
C PRO A 779 -20.96 13.38 -1.91
N ASN A 780 -21.35 13.87 -0.72
CA ASN A 780 -20.86 15.13 -0.16
C ASN A 780 -19.34 15.13 0.03
N ALA A 781 -18.75 13.97 0.29
CA ALA A 781 -17.31 13.81 0.37
C ALA A 781 -16.58 14.30 -0.90
N TYR A 782 -17.21 14.13 -2.09
CA TYR A 782 -16.71 14.70 -3.33
C TYR A 782 -17.24 16.11 -3.59
N VAL A 783 -18.54 16.33 -3.57
CA VAL A 783 -19.17 17.60 -3.96
C VAL A 783 -18.67 18.77 -3.12
N ILE A 784 -18.55 18.59 -1.81
CA ILE A 784 -18.05 19.62 -0.87
C ILE A 784 -16.56 19.42 -0.61
N GLY A 785 -16.14 18.19 -0.34
CA GLY A 785 -14.77 17.88 0.02
C GLY A 785 -13.76 18.27 -1.05
N ASN A 786 -14.09 18.09 -2.33
CA ASN A 786 -13.22 18.47 -3.44
C ASN A 786 -13.01 20.01 -3.52
N LYS A 787 -14.03 20.80 -3.24
CA LYS A 787 -13.91 22.28 -3.18
C LYS A 787 -12.99 22.72 -2.05
N VAL A 788 -13.10 22.10 -0.87
CA VAL A 788 -12.23 22.37 0.27
C VAL A 788 -10.77 22.00 -0.09
N THR A 789 -10.57 20.84 -0.70
CA THR A 789 -9.26 20.35 -1.18
C THR A 789 -8.63 21.37 -2.14
N MET A 790 -9.38 21.89 -3.11
CA MET A 790 -8.91 22.88 -4.06
C MET A 790 -8.44 24.17 -3.37
N VAL A 791 -9.31 24.76 -2.54
CA VAL A 791 -9.01 26.04 -1.85
C VAL A 791 -7.80 25.87 -0.92
N ALA A 792 -7.76 24.81 -0.14
CA ALA A 792 -6.65 24.53 0.77
C ALA A 792 -5.33 24.28 0.02
N SER A 793 -5.36 23.62 -1.13
CA SER A 793 -4.18 23.35 -1.96
C SER A 793 -3.56 24.64 -2.51
N VAL A 794 -4.38 25.56 -3.01
CA VAL A 794 -3.91 26.87 -3.47
C VAL A 794 -3.37 27.70 -2.30
N LEU A 795 -4.11 27.76 -1.19
CA LEU A 795 -3.70 28.47 0.01
C LEU A 795 -2.36 27.95 0.55
N LEU A 796 -2.18 26.63 0.61
CA LEU A 796 -0.93 26.03 1.06
C LEU A 796 0.26 26.48 0.21
N VAL A 797 0.14 26.45 -1.12
CA VAL A 797 1.23 26.87 -2.02
C VAL A 797 1.55 28.33 -1.81
N LEU A 798 0.54 29.21 -1.70
CA LEU A 798 0.74 30.65 -1.42
C LEU A 798 1.46 30.87 -0.09
N VAL A 799 1.07 30.13 0.95
CA VAL A 799 1.69 30.20 2.28
C VAL A 799 3.16 29.74 2.21
N VAL A 800 3.45 28.62 1.54
CA VAL A 800 4.81 28.09 1.41
C VAL A 800 5.71 29.09 0.66
N VAL A 801 5.22 29.65 -0.46
CA VAL A 801 5.94 30.68 -1.21
C VAL A 801 6.17 31.92 -0.35
N GLY A 802 5.16 32.35 0.41
CA GLY A 802 5.28 33.46 1.35
C GLY A 802 6.33 33.22 2.45
N VAL A 803 6.35 32.03 3.03
CA VAL A 803 7.35 31.60 4.04
C VAL A 803 8.75 31.66 3.44
N LEU A 804 8.97 31.06 2.27
CA LEU A 804 10.27 31.08 1.61
C LEU A 804 10.74 32.51 1.29
N PHE A 805 9.83 33.37 0.81
CA PHE A 805 10.14 34.76 0.53
C PHE A 805 10.54 35.54 1.79
N LEU A 806 9.85 35.34 2.91
CA LEU A 806 10.16 35.97 4.19
C LEU A 806 11.52 35.48 4.74
N GLU A 807 11.79 34.18 4.68
CA GLU A 807 13.08 33.61 5.11
C GLU A 807 14.25 34.16 4.29
N LEU A 808 14.08 34.32 2.97
CA LEU A 808 15.10 34.90 2.11
C LEU A 808 15.36 36.40 2.41
N ARG A 809 14.39 37.10 3.00
CA ARG A 809 14.51 38.50 3.40
C ARG A 809 15.07 38.73 4.80
N GLN A 810 15.00 37.72 5.69
CA GLN A 810 15.54 37.86 7.05
C GLN A 810 17.05 38.09 6.98
N LYS A 811 17.53 39.13 7.61
CA LYS A 811 18.96 39.36 7.82
C LYS A 811 19.45 38.26 8.79
N PRO A 812 20.65 37.68 8.63
CA PRO A 812 21.21 36.81 9.64
C PRO A 812 21.32 37.62 10.93
N GLU A 813 20.73 37.12 12.02
CA GLU A 813 21.10 37.56 13.35
C GLU A 813 22.60 37.35 13.50
N VAL A 814 23.30 38.41 13.86
CA VAL A 814 24.74 38.37 14.16
C VAL A 814 24.86 37.56 15.45
N ALA A 815 25.37 36.35 15.35
CA ALA A 815 25.74 35.53 16.50
C ALA A 815 27.15 35.88 16.95
#